data_a1538f563ec47f3caaf04f9ebadc0f94
#
_entry.id   a1538f563ec47f3caaf04f9ebadc0f94
#
_cell.length_a   1.000
_cell.length_b   1.000
_cell.length_c   1.000
_cell.angle_alpha   90.00
_cell.angle_beta   90.00
_cell.angle_gamma   90.00
#
_symmetry.space_group_name_H-M   'P 1'
#
loop_
_entity.id
_entity.type
_entity.pdbx_description
1 polymer ?
#
loop_
_entity_poly.entity_id
_entity_poly.type
_entity_poly.pdbx_seq_one_letter_code
_entity_poly.pdbx_strand_id
1 'polypeptide(L)'
;MDPEKITFLFGEVPDGFDPDDPDDRLTLLTAEHGGEGDELTAPAQVGFRAAIANQIASDDPPQVWRTAQRLLAEGRDRVDVMRQLVLALAPSLMNVAVAHNEFDLDAYLAALDWLPVPSAADVTALMIEVVRSTQGIEADTLDRQVADRLGVPADDPMMEMLLDTVGDYVIGPDGPLEMLAGDRVLHVESLTDGIVLTHRLSAAERMSGMLDIGVDLAGFWRHDELRLGSGDELDVADGGWVGPDGWLAGYPAGAVLAVRVGGGIVTITVLDAPPLVASELVARLRTVYDDEVAEPWLPITVEELVFGVLLDHRTALAEPTAPLTELLDAAGLQIRGLRVAHEQSVWDNAARAERTYRVFDELGAGGRGRAANRALSLIDGGVQDRSAAREVLDLLHDPEILEVVPNELLGSDDDPELLAATGELVERLLAAATKPAHQAVAHWLAAVVAERRGQILDGESHVRMAVRADPGWPCAADRLAWYTSDRGDAIEALAIWRGLGATAAISDDVRTLEQLAAPDGPKLGRNQPCWCGSGRKFKACHLGRPLRIGLPDRVGWLCRKAAAYLERRGGAPREVVFEHAAVRAVDPDDDDSLAEALADPIVIDVVLHESGWFDRFLADRGPLLPDDEALLAQAWTLVQRSVYEVVESRPGTGITMRDLRTGDVLDVRERSFSRE
;
A
#
# COMPACT_ATOMS: atom_id res chain seq x y z
N MET A 1 33.28 -18.30 33.56
CA MET A 1 31.94 -18.98 33.46
C MET A 1 32.14 -20.48 33.52
N ASP A 2 31.19 -21.24 34.09
CA ASP A 2 31.23 -22.71 34.15
C ASP A 2 31.16 -23.30 32.72
N PRO A 3 31.91 -24.37 32.39
CA PRO A 3 31.86 -25.01 31.07
C PRO A 3 30.46 -25.46 30.63
N GLU A 4 29.60 -25.91 31.57
CA GLU A 4 28.22 -26.28 31.25
C GLU A 4 27.39 -25.09 30.81
N LYS A 5 27.56 -23.93 31.47
CA LYS A 5 26.92 -22.69 31.08
C LYS A 5 27.39 -22.20 29.71
N ILE A 6 28.70 -22.27 29.43
CA ILE A 6 29.29 -21.92 28.15
C ILE A 6 28.70 -22.78 27.03
N THR A 7 28.67 -24.08 27.20
CA THR A 7 28.12 -25.01 26.23
C THR A 7 26.64 -24.77 25.98
N PHE A 8 25.87 -24.45 27.03
CA PHE A 8 24.46 -24.10 26.91
C PHE A 8 24.27 -22.81 26.13
N LEU A 9 25.02 -21.76 26.46
CA LEU A 9 24.80 -20.42 25.85
C LEU A 9 25.32 -20.31 24.43
N PHE A 10 26.45 -20.90 24.11
CA PHE A 10 27.19 -20.66 22.86
C PHE A 10 27.55 -21.91 22.07
N GLY A 11 27.34 -23.12 22.62
CA GLY A 11 27.84 -24.34 22.02
C GLY A 11 29.37 -24.35 22.03
N GLU A 12 30.00 -24.17 20.87
CA GLU A 12 31.46 -24.02 20.74
C GLU A 12 31.81 -22.53 20.64
N VAL A 13 32.71 -22.06 21.49
CA VAL A 13 33.21 -20.68 21.44
C VAL A 13 34.41 -20.60 20.51
N PRO A 14 34.38 -19.72 19.47
CA PRO A 14 35.52 -19.53 18.58
C PRO A 14 36.75 -18.94 19.30
N ASP A 15 37.94 -19.24 18.79
CA ASP A 15 39.19 -18.68 19.33
C ASP A 15 39.19 -17.17 19.30
N GLY A 16 39.52 -16.55 20.44
CA GLY A 16 39.64 -15.08 20.56
C GLY A 16 38.45 -14.41 21.24
N PHE A 17 37.39 -15.14 21.60
CA PHE A 17 36.29 -14.62 22.39
C PHE A 17 36.36 -15.06 23.85
N ASP A 18 36.03 -14.17 24.77
CA ASP A 18 35.97 -14.47 26.21
C ASP A 18 34.48 -14.46 26.66
N PRO A 19 33.88 -15.65 26.95
CA PRO A 19 32.50 -15.71 27.43
C PRO A 19 32.23 -14.97 28.75
N ASP A 20 33.26 -14.59 29.48
CA ASP A 20 33.12 -13.78 30.70
C ASP A 20 32.99 -12.30 30.40
N ASP A 21 33.33 -11.85 29.18
CA ASP A 21 33.12 -10.48 28.72
C ASP A 21 31.71 -10.27 28.17
N PRO A 22 30.95 -9.27 28.65
CA PRO A 22 29.57 -9.01 28.15
C PRO A 22 29.49 -8.65 26.68
N ASP A 23 30.50 -7.92 26.14
CA ASP A 23 30.51 -7.48 24.74
C ASP A 23 30.80 -8.68 23.80
N ASP A 24 31.68 -9.59 24.22
CA ASP A 24 31.94 -10.83 23.49
C ASP A 24 30.71 -11.74 23.51
N ARG A 25 30.00 -11.84 24.64
CA ARG A 25 28.71 -12.58 24.71
C ARG A 25 27.68 -12.05 23.73
N LEU A 26 27.52 -10.74 23.67
CA LEU A 26 26.57 -10.13 22.72
C LEU A 26 26.99 -10.41 21.28
N THR A 27 28.27 -10.34 20.97
CA THR A 27 28.80 -10.64 19.63
C THR A 27 28.55 -12.08 19.23
N LEU A 28 28.78 -13.05 20.13
CA LEU A 28 28.52 -14.47 19.91
C LEU A 28 27.04 -14.75 19.64
N LEU A 29 26.14 -14.17 20.44
CA LEU A 29 24.69 -14.32 20.26
C LEU A 29 24.20 -13.66 18.97
N THR A 30 24.77 -12.52 18.61
CA THR A 30 24.43 -11.85 17.33
C THR A 30 24.87 -12.70 16.13
N ALA A 31 26.04 -13.33 16.22
CA ALA A 31 26.53 -14.22 15.15
C ALA A 31 25.66 -15.48 14.99
N GLU A 32 25.13 -16.03 16.10
CA GLU A 32 24.27 -17.23 16.07
C GLU A 32 22.84 -16.92 15.66
N HIS A 33 22.28 -15.79 16.06
CA HIS A 33 20.83 -15.50 16.00
C HIS A 33 20.47 -14.19 15.27
N GLY A 34 21.45 -13.42 14.82
CA GLY A 34 21.21 -12.10 14.19
C GLY A 34 20.49 -12.17 12.84
N GLY A 35 20.32 -13.37 12.27
CA GLY A 35 19.53 -13.60 11.05
C GLY A 35 18.16 -14.23 11.31
N GLU A 36 17.75 -14.39 12.57
CA GLU A 36 16.43 -14.91 12.93
C GLU A 36 15.42 -13.78 13.11
N GLY A 37 14.38 -13.74 12.30
CA GLY A 37 13.34 -12.70 12.31
C GLY A 37 13.56 -11.60 11.27
N ASP A 38 12.68 -10.62 11.25
CA ASP A 38 12.77 -9.43 10.40
C ASP A 38 13.74 -8.37 10.97
N GLU A 39 14.03 -7.30 10.21
CA GLU A 39 14.95 -6.23 10.62
C GLU A 39 14.53 -5.49 11.91
N LEU A 40 13.25 -5.53 12.29
CA LEU A 40 12.70 -4.87 13.47
C LEU A 40 12.77 -5.78 14.71
N THR A 41 12.47 -7.08 14.55
CA THR A 41 12.38 -8.04 15.66
C THR A 41 13.71 -8.70 16.01
N ALA A 42 14.61 -8.90 15.04
CA ALA A 42 15.90 -9.55 15.25
C ALA A 42 16.77 -8.87 16.34
N PRO A 43 16.93 -7.52 16.38
CA PRO A 43 17.71 -6.87 17.43
C PRO A 43 17.10 -7.06 18.84
N ALA A 44 15.76 -7.04 18.95
CA ALA A 44 15.08 -7.26 20.22
C ALA A 44 15.26 -8.69 20.71
N GLN A 45 15.17 -9.69 19.84
CA GLN A 45 15.38 -11.09 20.16
C GLN A 45 16.80 -11.37 20.63
N VAL A 46 17.81 -10.80 19.97
CA VAL A 46 19.20 -10.89 20.42
C VAL A 46 19.37 -10.21 21.78
N GLY A 47 18.72 -9.07 22.01
CA GLY A 47 18.73 -8.38 23.31
C GLY A 47 18.16 -9.21 24.46
N PHE A 48 17.03 -9.91 24.26
CA PHE A 48 16.46 -10.82 25.26
C PHE A 48 17.41 -12.01 25.57
N ARG A 49 17.98 -12.63 24.54
CA ARG A 49 18.96 -13.71 24.72
C ARG A 49 20.20 -13.24 25.45
N ALA A 50 20.69 -12.04 25.17
CA ALA A 50 21.81 -11.42 25.87
C ALA A 50 21.50 -11.17 27.36
N ALA A 51 20.28 -10.73 27.65
CA ALA A 51 19.84 -10.57 29.04
C ALA A 51 19.84 -11.91 29.79
N ILE A 52 19.29 -12.98 29.22
CA ILE A 52 19.34 -14.34 29.77
C ILE A 52 20.79 -14.82 29.93
N ALA A 53 21.65 -14.63 28.93
CA ALA A 53 23.05 -15.02 29.00
C ALA A 53 23.79 -14.28 30.13
N ASN A 54 23.51 -13.00 30.34
CA ASN A 54 24.08 -12.23 31.46
C ASN A 54 23.62 -12.72 32.83
N GLN A 55 22.31 -13.05 32.96
CA GLN A 55 21.76 -13.62 34.20
C GLN A 55 22.38 -15.01 34.53
N ILE A 56 22.53 -15.85 33.53
CA ILE A 56 23.18 -17.15 33.69
C ILE A 56 24.68 -17.00 34.02
N ALA A 57 25.38 -16.05 33.38
CA ALA A 57 26.78 -15.79 33.63
C ALA A 57 27.03 -15.30 35.05
N SER A 58 26.21 -14.34 35.50
CA SER A 58 26.32 -13.74 36.85
C SER A 58 25.69 -14.58 37.96
N ASP A 59 24.92 -15.60 37.61
CA ASP A 59 24.09 -16.40 38.54
C ASP A 59 23.06 -15.53 39.29
N ASP A 60 22.52 -14.52 38.62
CA ASP A 60 21.60 -13.56 39.20
C ASP A 60 20.45 -13.23 38.23
N PRO A 61 19.22 -13.69 38.51
CA PRO A 61 18.82 -14.58 39.60
C PRO A 61 19.21 -16.05 39.33
N PRO A 62 19.61 -16.83 40.36
CA PRO A 62 20.08 -18.20 40.19
C PRO A 62 19.02 -19.17 39.69
N GLN A 63 17.74 -18.79 39.74
CA GLN A 63 16.62 -19.57 39.24
C GLN A 63 16.69 -19.79 37.72
N VAL A 64 17.21 -18.82 36.97
CA VAL A 64 17.33 -18.93 35.49
C VAL A 64 18.17 -20.16 35.09
N TRP A 65 19.35 -20.29 35.67
CA TRP A 65 20.21 -21.45 35.38
C TRP A 65 19.62 -22.78 35.91
N ARG A 66 19.00 -22.77 37.08
CA ARG A 66 18.32 -23.97 37.62
C ARG A 66 17.18 -24.43 36.71
N THR A 67 16.40 -23.46 36.18
CA THR A 67 15.31 -23.76 35.23
C THR A 67 15.87 -24.30 33.92
N ALA A 68 16.94 -23.71 33.40
CA ALA A 68 17.63 -24.24 32.20
C ALA A 68 18.07 -25.69 32.40
N GLN A 69 18.72 -26.00 33.53
CA GLN A 69 19.15 -27.37 33.87
C GLN A 69 17.96 -28.33 34.00
N ARG A 70 16.86 -27.91 34.60
CA ARG A 70 15.64 -28.72 34.70
C ARG A 70 15.08 -29.08 33.34
N LEU A 71 14.91 -28.08 32.45
CA LEU A 71 14.39 -28.29 31.11
C LEU A 71 15.30 -29.17 30.23
N LEU A 72 16.63 -29.00 30.33
CA LEU A 72 17.58 -29.87 29.66
C LEU A 72 17.49 -31.31 30.18
N ALA A 73 17.33 -31.52 31.48
CA ALA A 73 17.14 -32.83 32.09
C ALA A 73 15.81 -33.51 31.67
N GLU A 74 14.78 -32.71 31.32
CA GLU A 74 13.53 -33.17 30.74
C GLU A 74 13.66 -33.59 29.27
N GLY A 75 14.84 -33.39 28.66
CA GLY A 75 15.17 -33.82 27.31
C GLY A 75 14.95 -32.79 26.22
N ARG A 76 14.73 -31.51 26.60
CA ARG A 76 14.62 -30.38 25.64
C ARG A 76 16.02 -30.02 25.11
N ASP A 77 16.03 -29.55 23.87
CA ASP A 77 17.30 -29.08 23.28
C ASP A 77 17.63 -27.64 23.76
N ARG A 78 18.87 -27.24 23.53
CA ARG A 78 19.44 -25.95 23.94
C ARG A 78 18.64 -24.75 23.39
N VAL A 79 18.23 -24.84 22.13
CA VAL A 79 17.53 -23.73 21.45
C VAL A 79 16.13 -23.55 22.03
N ASP A 80 15.40 -24.67 22.23
CA ASP A 80 14.08 -24.62 22.87
C ASP A 80 14.15 -24.10 24.30
N VAL A 81 15.14 -24.56 25.10
CA VAL A 81 15.33 -24.06 26.47
C VAL A 81 15.61 -22.55 26.48
N MET A 82 16.47 -22.05 25.60
CA MET A 82 16.73 -20.62 25.48
C MET A 82 15.46 -19.85 25.12
N ARG A 83 14.66 -20.35 24.16
CA ARG A 83 13.37 -19.77 23.78
C ARG A 83 12.41 -19.69 24.96
N GLN A 84 12.30 -20.76 25.75
CA GLN A 84 11.46 -20.81 26.94
C GLN A 84 11.87 -19.76 27.99
N LEU A 85 13.17 -19.60 28.23
CA LEU A 85 13.68 -18.59 29.18
C LEU A 85 13.39 -17.16 28.70
N VAL A 86 13.51 -16.92 27.37
CA VAL A 86 13.17 -15.62 26.75
C VAL A 86 11.69 -15.34 26.92
N LEU A 87 10.81 -16.30 26.69
CA LEU A 87 9.35 -16.12 26.88
C LEU A 87 9.01 -15.75 28.34
N ALA A 88 9.65 -16.34 29.34
CA ALA A 88 9.44 -15.99 30.74
C ALA A 88 9.94 -14.57 31.09
N LEU A 89 11.01 -14.09 30.43
CA LEU A 89 11.59 -12.76 30.68
C LEU A 89 10.85 -11.63 29.94
N ALA A 90 10.33 -11.90 28.75
CA ALA A 90 9.82 -10.91 27.84
C ALA A 90 8.72 -10.00 28.46
N PRO A 91 7.69 -10.49 29.15
CA PRO A 91 6.65 -9.63 29.73
C PRO A 91 7.21 -8.60 30.71
N SER A 92 8.13 -9.01 31.58
CA SER A 92 8.75 -8.12 32.56
C SER A 92 9.63 -7.05 31.92
N LEU A 93 10.39 -7.39 30.86
CA LEU A 93 11.20 -6.42 30.12
C LEU A 93 10.34 -5.47 29.26
N MET A 94 9.29 -5.98 28.63
CA MET A 94 8.35 -5.14 27.86
C MET A 94 7.64 -4.13 28.76
N ASN A 95 7.26 -4.54 29.97
CA ASN A 95 6.66 -3.64 30.95
C ASN A 95 7.60 -2.49 31.38
N VAL A 96 8.90 -2.80 31.49
CA VAL A 96 9.94 -1.76 31.73
C VAL A 96 10.11 -0.86 30.50
N ALA A 97 10.22 -1.44 29.33
CA ALA A 97 10.56 -0.71 28.11
C ALA A 97 9.42 0.19 27.60
N VAL A 98 8.19 -0.29 27.64
CA VAL A 98 7.01 0.37 27.07
C VAL A 98 6.23 1.15 28.13
N ALA A 99 5.95 0.54 29.28
CA ALA A 99 5.16 1.16 30.33
C ALA A 99 6.00 1.97 31.34
N HIS A 100 7.34 1.92 31.24
CA HIS A 100 8.28 2.60 32.16
C HIS A 100 8.09 2.21 33.63
N ASN A 101 7.62 1.00 33.89
CA ASN A 101 7.47 0.46 35.23
C ASN A 101 8.81 -0.10 35.73
N GLU A 102 8.89 -0.39 37.04
CA GLU A 102 10.02 -1.13 37.60
C GLU A 102 9.95 -2.61 37.18
N PHE A 103 11.10 -3.28 37.09
CA PHE A 103 11.19 -4.70 36.77
C PHE A 103 10.58 -5.54 37.89
N ASP A 104 9.56 -6.33 37.57
CA ASP A 104 8.87 -7.22 38.52
C ASP A 104 9.61 -8.56 38.62
N LEU A 105 10.50 -8.66 39.57
CA LEU A 105 11.29 -9.86 39.80
C LEU A 105 10.42 -11.03 40.28
N ASP A 106 9.39 -10.77 41.10
CA ASP A 106 8.53 -11.82 41.63
C ASP A 106 7.69 -12.47 40.55
N ALA A 107 7.11 -11.67 39.65
CA ALA A 107 6.41 -12.15 38.47
C ALA A 107 7.35 -12.95 37.52
N TYR A 108 8.57 -12.46 37.28
CA TYR A 108 9.56 -13.18 36.47
C TYR A 108 9.92 -14.54 37.08
N LEU A 109 10.17 -14.61 38.41
CA LEU A 109 10.49 -15.85 39.06
C LEU A 109 9.31 -16.85 39.05
N ALA A 110 8.09 -16.37 39.18
CA ALA A 110 6.90 -17.19 39.05
C ALA A 110 6.79 -17.76 37.60
N ALA A 111 7.05 -16.95 36.59
CA ALA A 111 7.08 -17.40 35.19
C ALA A 111 8.13 -18.49 34.91
N LEU A 112 9.31 -18.42 35.53
CA LEU A 112 10.32 -19.46 35.44
C LEU A 112 9.90 -20.80 36.07
N ASP A 113 9.10 -20.75 37.11
CA ASP A 113 8.70 -21.96 37.87
C ASP A 113 7.74 -22.86 37.08
N TRP A 114 6.95 -22.30 36.17
CA TRP A 114 6.01 -23.08 35.40
C TRP A 114 6.38 -23.27 33.90
N LEU A 115 7.63 -22.93 33.52
CA LEU A 115 8.15 -23.43 32.27
C LEU A 115 8.16 -24.98 32.25
N PRO A 116 7.91 -25.66 31.14
CA PRO A 116 7.81 -25.11 29.81
C PRO A 116 6.41 -24.62 29.44
N VAL A 117 6.31 -23.48 28.78
CA VAL A 117 5.06 -23.08 28.13
C VAL A 117 4.77 -23.98 26.93
N PRO A 118 3.50 -24.20 26.60
CA PRO A 118 3.07 -24.88 25.39
C PRO A 118 3.65 -24.20 24.14
N SER A 119 3.83 -24.96 23.08
CA SER A 119 4.19 -24.36 21.79
C SER A 119 3.01 -23.55 21.23
N ALA A 120 3.29 -22.54 20.41
CA ALA A 120 2.23 -21.81 19.71
C ALA A 120 1.30 -22.76 18.94
N ALA A 121 1.84 -23.81 18.33
CA ALA A 121 1.05 -24.82 17.64
C ALA A 121 0.10 -25.60 18.55
N ASP A 122 0.52 -25.94 19.80
CA ASP A 122 -0.35 -26.61 20.75
C ASP A 122 -1.49 -25.67 21.23
N VAL A 123 -1.18 -24.39 21.46
CA VAL A 123 -2.17 -23.38 21.82
C VAL A 123 -3.15 -23.14 20.68
N THR A 124 -2.68 -22.99 19.45
CA THR A 124 -3.48 -22.88 18.22
C THR A 124 -4.46 -24.06 18.11
N ALA A 125 -3.94 -25.27 18.21
CA ALA A 125 -4.77 -26.49 18.12
C ALA A 125 -5.84 -26.51 19.21
N LEU A 126 -5.50 -26.09 20.43
CA LEU A 126 -6.44 -26.03 21.56
C LEU A 126 -7.47 -24.94 21.38
N MET A 127 -7.11 -23.74 20.90
CA MET A 127 -8.05 -22.66 20.59
C MET A 127 -9.07 -23.15 19.55
N ILE A 128 -8.61 -23.74 18.46
CA ILE A 128 -9.48 -24.30 17.40
C ILE A 128 -10.41 -25.38 18.00
N GLU A 129 -9.89 -26.28 18.82
CA GLU A 129 -10.70 -27.33 19.46
C GLU A 129 -11.80 -26.74 20.35
N VAL A 130 -11.47 -25.74 21.17
CA VAL A 130 -12.43 -25.05 22.04
C VAL A 130 -13.52 -24.38 21.20
N VAL A 131 -13.15 -23.60 20.19
CA VAL A 131 -14.12 -22.90 19.34
C VAL A 131 -14.98 -23.86 18.53
N ARG A 132 -14.41 -24.96 17.97
CA ARG A 132 -15.16 -26.01 17.26
C ARG A 132 -16.22 -26.67 18.15
N SER A 133 -15.96 -26.79 19.44
CA SER A 133 -16.91 -27.40 20.39
C SER A 133 -18.06 -26.47 20.79
N THR A 134 -17.98 -25.20 20.43
CA THR A 134 -18.97 -24.16 20.73
C THR A 134 -19.64 -23.65 19.45
N GLN A 135 -20.73 -22.92 19.58
CA GLN A 135 -21.38 -22.25 18.44
C GLN A 135 -21.06 -20.75 18.42
N GLY A 136 -19.79 -20.43 18.57
CA GLY A 136 -19.27 -19.09 18.82
C GLY A 136 -19.07 -18.87 20.34
N ILE A 137 -17.93 -18.34 20.69
CA ILE A 137 -17.51 -18.12 22.08
C ILE A 137 -16.98 -16.69 22.20
N GLU A 138 -17.27 -16.00 23.31
CA GLU A 138 -16.67 -14.71 23.61
C GLU A 138 -15.14 -14.86 23.78
N ALA A 139 -14.36 -13.93 23.25
CA ALA A 139 -12.88 -13.97 23.26
C ALA A 139 -12.31 -14.17 24.67
N ASP A 140 -12.74 -13.36 25.64
CA ASP A 140 -12.34 -13.52 27.06
C ASP A 140 -12.69 -14.90 27.65
N THR A 141 -13.73 -15.56 27.12
CA THR A 141 -14.12 -16.88 27.58
C THR A 141 -13.30 -17.97 26.88
N LEU A 142 -12.90 -17.75 25.62
CA LEU A 142 -11.95 -18.60 24.91
C LEU A 142 -10.62 -18.63 25.65
N ASP A 143 -10.05 -17.47 25.95
CA ASP A 143 -8.77 -17.34 26.64
C ASP A 143 -8.77 -18.03 28.00
N ARG A 144 -9.82 -17.82 28.77
CA ARG A 144 -10.00 -18.51 30.07
C ARG A 144 -10.08 -20.01 29.91
N GLN A 145 -10.83 -20.53 28.92
CA GLN A 145 -10.95 -21.97 28.71
C GLN A 145 -9.64 -22.59 28.21
N VAL A 146 -8.90 -21.89 27.36
CA VAL A 146 -7.58 -22.34 26.91
C VAL A 146 -6.60 -22.36 28.08
N ALA A 147 -6.53 -21.29 28.87
CA ALA A 147 -5.67 -21.19 30.05
C ALA A 147 -6.01 -22.29 31.10
N ASP A 148 -7.30 -22.49 31.39
CA ASP A 148 -7.76 -23.56 32.31
C ASP A 148 -7.32 -24.97 31.84
N ARG A 149 -7.40 -25.25 30.55
CA ARG A 149 -6.96 -26.55 29.98
C ARG A 149 -5.44 -26.73 29.99
N LEU A 150 -4.71 -25.62 29.91
CA LEU A 150 -3.24 -25.62 30.05
C LEU A 150 -2.80 -25.64 31.51
N GLY A 151 -3.72 -25.44 32.46
CA GLY A 151 -3.45 -25.44 33.90
C GLY A 151 -2.76 -24.16 34.37
N VAL A 152 -2.97 -23.05 33.68
CA VAL A 152 -2.34 -21.75 33.93
C VAL A 152 -3.42 -20.71 34.21
N PRO A 153 -3.20 -19.75 35.14
CA PRO A 153 -4.11 -18.62 35.30
C PRO A 153 -4.19 -17.77 34.02
N ALA A 154 -5.38 -17.39 33.59
CA ALA A 154 -5.57 -16.58 32.40
C ALA A 154 -5.01 -15.14 32.53
N ASP A 155 -4.91 -14.67 33.77
CA ASP A 155 -4.36 -13.37 34.15
C ASP A 155 -2.83 -13.39 34.36
N ASP A 156 -2.16 -14.50 34.04
CA ASP A 156 -0.70 -14.56 34.04
C ASP A 156 -0.13 -13.79 32.85
N PRO A 157 0.78 -12.82 33.04
CA PRO A 157 1.27 -11.96 31.97
C PRO A 157 1.93 -12.70 30.79
N MET A 158 2.51 -13.87 31.03
CA MET A 158 3.12 -14.67 29.96
C MET A 158 2.05 -15.44 29.18
N MET A 159 0.98 -15.89 29.85
CA MET A 159 -0.16 -16.52 29.16
C MET A 159 -0.91 -15.50 28.32
N GLU A 160 -1.18 -14.32 28.85
CA GLU A 160 -1.79 -13.20 28.10
C GLU A 160 -0.99 -12.90 26.82
N MET A 161 0.33 -12.68 26.95
CA MET A 161 1.19 -12.44 25.80
C MET A 161 1.20 -13.61 24.78
N LEU A 162 1.14 -14.85 25.24
CA LEU A 162 1.11 -16.02 24.36
C LEU A 162 -0.23 -16.14 23.63
N LEU A 163 -1.34 -15.90 24.32
CA LEU A 163 -2.69 -15.91 23.73
C LEU A 163 -2.86 -14.78 22.72
N ASP A 164 -2.40 -13.56 23.03
CA ASP A 164 -2.40 -12.43 22.10
C ASP A 164 -1.59 -12.75 20.84
N THR A 165 -0.34 -13.23 21.01
CA THR A 165 0.53 -13.58 19.89
C THR A 165 -0.06 -14.69 19.01
N VAL A 166 -0.67 -15.71 19.60
CA VAL A 166 -1.33 -16.79 18.86
C VAL A 166 -2.62 -16.29 18.24
N GLY A 167 -3.39 -15.48 18.97
CA GLY A 167 -4.64 -14.88 18.51
C GLY A 167 -4.46 -14.11 17.22
N ASP A 168 -3.42 -13.29 17.13
CA ASP A 168 -3.11 -12.48 15.95
C ASP A 168 -2.93 -13.32 14.66
N TYR A 169 -2.47 -14.57 14.78
CA TYR A 169 -2.30 -15.49 13.63
C TYR A 169 -3.49 -16.41 13.39
N VAL A 170 -4.30 -16.67 14.39
CA VAL A 170 -5.37 -17.69 14.33
C VAL A 170 -6.74 -17.07 14.11
N ILE A 171 -6.94 -15.86 14.61
CA ILE A 171 -8.19 -15.10 14.51
C ILE A 171 -8.02 -13.98 13.48
N GLY A 172 -8.72 -14.07 12.36
CA GLY A 172 -8.65 -13.06 11.32
C GLY A 172 -8.93 -13.61 9.93
N PRO A 173 -8.84 -12.77 8.89
CA PRO A 173 -9.27 -13.12 7.54
C PRO A 173 -8.51 -14.31 6.93
N ASP A 174 -7.26 -14.52 7.33
CA ASP A 174 -6.41 -15.62 6.83
C ASP A 174 -6.38 -16.80 7.81
N GLY A 175 -6.93 -16.66 9.01
CA GLY A 175 -6.96 -17.69 10.04
C GLY A 175 -8.17 -18.62 9.98
N PRO A 176 -8.16 -19.78 10.68
CA PRO A 176 -9.31 -20.69 10.77
C PRO A 176 -10.43 -20.14 11.65
N LEU A 177 -10.14 -19.15 12.47
CA LEU A 177 -11.08 -18.48 13.38
C LEU A 177 -11.36 -17.06 12.90
N GLU A 178 -12.58 -16.58 13.13
CA GLU A 178 -13.01 -15.22 12.85
C GLU A 178 -13.63 -14.59 14.09
N MET A 179 -13.41 -13.30 14.26
CA MET A 179 -14.06 -12.52 15.33
C MET A 179 -15.13 -11.61 14.74
N LEU A 180 -16.38 -11.83 15.14
CA LEU A 180 -17.49 -10.95 14.77
C LEU A 180 -17.64 -9.79 15.77
N ALA A 181 -18.42 -8.80 15.38
CA ALA A 181 -18.84 -7.73 16.28
C ALA A 181 -19.41 -8.31 17.57
N GLY A 182 -19.07 -7.70 18.73
CA GLY A 182 -19.40 -8.25 20.05
C GLY A 182 -18.41 -9.31 20.55
N ASP A 183 -17.20 -9.32 20.03
CA ASP A 183 -16.06 -10.15 20.46
C ASP A 183 -16.33 -11.67 20.45
N ARG A 184 -17.20 -12.13 19.54
CA ARG A 184 -17.54 -13.55 19.37
C ARG A 184 -16.60 -14.21 18.36
N VAL A 185 -15.82 -15.17 18.84
CA VAL A 185 -14.92 -15.99 18.01
C VAL A 185 -15.62 -17.24 17.53
N LEU A 186 -15.50 -17.54 16.25
CA LEU A 186 -16.12 -18.70 15.59
C LEU A 186 -15.10 -19.45 14.72
N HIS A 187 -15.39 -20.72 14.44
CA HIS A 187 -14.63 -21.54 13.49
C HIS A 187 -15.37 -21.52 12.15
N VAL A 188 -14.81 -20.80 11.17
CA VAL A 188 -15.48 -20.50 9.88
C VAL A 188 -15.85 -21.78 9.14
N GLU A 189 -14.91 -22.71 8.97
CA GLU A 189 -15.14 -23.98 8.27
C GLU A 189 -16.33 -24.75 8.87
N SER A 190 -16.41 -24.85 10.20
CA SER A 190 -17.54 -25.53 10.87
C SER A 190 -18.86 -24.80 10.72
N LEU A 191 -18.82 -23.48 10.50
CA LEU A 191 -20.01 -22.67 10.32
C LEU A 191 -20.53 -22.76 8.90
N THR A 192 -19.64 -22.78 7.92
CA THR A 192 -19.94 -22.71 6.48
C THR A 192 -20.03 -24.08 5.80
N ASP A 193 -19.52 -25.15 6.45
CA ASP A 193 -19.56 -26.49 5.87
C ASP A 193 -21.00 -26.97 5.62
N GLY A 194 -21.27 -27.35 4.38
CA GLY A 194 -22.58 -27.85 3.94
C GLY A 194 -23.61 -26.79 3.58
N ILE A 195 -23.31 -25.48 3.73
CA ILE A 195 -24.22 -24.43 3.26
C ILE A 195 -24.30 -24.41 1.73
N VAL A 196 -25.37 -23.83 1.19
CA VAL A 196 -25.64 -23.72 -0.25
C VAL A 196 -25.82 -22.23 -0.57
N LEU A 197 -24.97 -21.70 -1.41
CA LEU A 197 -25.17 -20.39 -2.02
C LEU A 197 -25.73 -20.56 -3.44
N THR A 198 -26.70 -19.73 -3.76
CA THR A 198 -27.30 -19.71 -5.10
C THR A 198 -26.73 -18.54 -5.89
N HIS A 199 -26.26 -18.83 -7.10
CA HIS A 199 -25.63 -17.87 -7.98
C HIS A 199 -26.19 -17.95 -9.40
N ARG A 200 -26.28 -16.81 -10.09
CA ARG A 200 -26.69 -16.75 -11.50
C ARG A 200 -25.44 -16.59 -12.37
N LEU A 201 -25.01 -17.67 -13.01
CA LEU A 201 -23.79 -17.70 -13.82
C LEU A 201 -23.85 -16.69 -14.97
N SER A 202 -22.94 -15.76 -14.99
CA SER A 202 -22.79 -14.77 -16.06
C SER A 202 -22.08 -15.35 -17.30
N ALA A 203 -22.22 -14.66 -18.44
CA ALA A 203 -21.46 -15.01 -19.65
C ALA A 203 -19.95 -14.73 -19.48
N ALA A 204 -19.58 -13.74 -18.68
CA ALA A 204 -18.19 -13.38 -18.41
C ALA A 204 -17.50 -14.47 -17.59
N GLU A 205 -18.07 -14.91 -16.47
CA GLU A 205 -17.55 -16.00 -15.63
C GLU A 205 -17.36 -17.30 -16.43
N ARG A 206 -18.35 -17.62 -17.26
CA ARG A 206 -18.26 -18.80 -18.13
C ARG A 206 -17.12 -18.72 -19.14
N MET A 207 -16.77 -17.53 -19.62
CA MET A 207 -15.66 -17.32 -20.57
C MET A 207 -14.32 -17.27 -19.86
N SER A 208 -14.22 -16.60 -18.74
CA SER A 208 -12.98 -16.47 -17.95
C SER A 208 -12.63 -17.77 -17.22
N GLY A 209 -13.62 -18.60 -16.90
CA GLY A 209 -13.44 -19.77 -16.04
C GLY A 209 -13.30 -19.40 -14.55
N MET A 210 -13.58 -18.15 -14.17
CA MET A 210 -13.59 -17.69 -12.78
C MET A 210 -15.04 -17.57 -12.29
N LEU A 211 -15.39 -18.28 -11.24
CA LEU A 211 -16.69 -18.23 -10.59
C LEU A 211 -16.63 -17.20 -9.44
N ASP A 212 -17.35 -16.11 -9.60
CA ASP A 212 -17.51 -15.06 -8.60
C ASP A 212 -18.98 -14.97 -8.20
N ILE A 213 -19.32 -15.44 -7.01
CA ILE A 213 -20.72 -15.42 -6.51
C ILE A 213 -21.07 -14.14 -5.75
N GLY A 214 -20.24 -13.10 -5.85
CA GLY A 214 -20.46 -11.78 -5.22
C GLY A 214 -20.19 -11.76 -3.72
N VAL A 215 -19.37 -12.71 -3.25
CA VAL A 215 -18.79 -12.75 -1.90
C VAL A 215 -17.34 -13.17 -2.01
N ASP A 216 -16.52 -12.84 -1.01
CA ASP A 216 -15.16 -13.36 -0.95
C ASP A 216 -15.20 -14.86 -0.64
N LEU A 217 -14.99 -15.66 -1.66
CA LEU A 217 -15.05 -17.13 -1.53
C LEU A 217 -13.88 -17.66 -0.68
N ALA A 218 -12.72 -16.99 -0.66
CA ALA A 218 -11.60 -17.38 0.18
C ALA A 218 -11.91 -17.12 1.66
N GLY A 219 -12.48 -15.96 1.97
CA GLY A 219 -12.91 -15.62 3.32
C GLY A 219 -14.10 -16.45 3.79
N PHE A 220 -15.03 -16.75 2.90
CA PHE A 220 -16.30 -17.44 3.22
C PHE A 220 -16.12 -18.93 3.47
N TRP A 221 -15.33 -19.64 2.65
CA TRP A 221 -15.01 -21.05 2.83
C TRP A 221 -13.51 -21.26 3.00
N ARG A 222 -13.04 -21.22 4.23
CA ARG A 222 -11.63 -21.37 4.59
C ARG A 222 -11.25 -22.84 4.67
N HIS A 223 -10.87 -23.41 3.53
CA HIS A 223 -10.31 -24.76 3.45
C HIS A 223 -8.90 -24.68 2.84
N ASP A 224 -7.96 -25.44 3.38
CA ASP A 224 -6.58 -25.52 2.85
C ASP A 224 -6.56 -25.93 1.38
N GLU A 225 -7.50 -26.80 0.95
CA GLU A 225 -7.64 -27.25 -0.42
C GLU A 225 -9.12 -27.37 -0.79
N LEU A 226 -9.54 -26.73 -1.87
CA LEU A 226 -10.84 -26.89 -2.47
C LEU A 226 -10.75 -27.76 -3.73
N ARG A 227 -11.66 -28.72 -3.86
CA ARG A 227 -11.70 -29.64 -5.01
C ARG A 227 -13.10 -29.78 -5.56
N LEU A 228 -13.22 -29.87 -6.89
CA LEU A 228 -14.49 -30.29 -7.53
C LEU A 228 -14.79 -31.75 -7.20
N GLY A 229 -16.05 -32.13 -7.29
CA GLY A 229 -16.46 -33.53 -7.15
C GLY A 229 -15.78 -34.49 -8.14
N SER A 230 -15.18 -33.99 -9.22
CA SER A 230 -14.32 -34.73 -10.16
C SER A 230 -12.92 -35.05 -9.57
N GLY A 231 -12.50 -34.35 -8.49
CA GLY A 231 -11.19 -34.42 -7.89
C GLY A 231 -10.22 -33.34 -8.35
N ASP A 232 -10.62 -32.49 -9.32
CA ASP A 232 -9.82 -31.38 -9.80
C ASP A 232 -9.76 -30.28 -8.73
N GLU A 233 -8.62 -29.66 -8.57
CA GLU A 233 -8.37 -28.57 -7.62
C GLU A 233 -8.94 -27.25 -8.13
N LEU A 234 -9.38 -26.42 -7.20
CA LEU A 234 -9.83 -25.06 -7.46
C LEU A 234 -8.87 -24.09 -6.80
N ASP A 235 -8.34 -23.17 -7.59
CA ASP A 235 -7.54 -22.05 -7.09
C ASP A 235 -8.44 -20.87 -6.71
N VAL A 236 -8.08 -20.14 -5.68
CA VAL A 236 -8.72 -18.86 -5.31
C VAL A 236 -7.91 -17.72 -5.91
N ALA A 237 -8.57 -16.87 -6.69
CA ALA A 237 -7.96 -15.69 -7.28
C ALA A 237 -8.97 -14.54 -7.31
N ASP A 238 -8.56 -13.36 -6.89
CA ASP A 238 -9.40 -12.13 -6.88
C ASP A 238 -10.79 -12.34 -6.24
N GLY A 239 -10.87 -13.14 -5.16
CA GLY A 239 -12.10 -13.44 -4.45
C GLY A 239 -13.03 -14.43 -5.14
N GLY A 240 -12.64 -14.98 -6.30
CA GLY A 240 -13.36 -15.99 -7.05
C GLY A 240 -12.63 -17.33 -7.10
N TRP A 241 -13.28 -18.34 -7.62
CA TRP A 241 -12.68 -19.67 -7.86
C TRP A 241 -12.34 -19.88 -9.32
N VAL A 242 -11.11 -20.30 -9.57
CA VAL A 242 -10.60 -20.69 -10.90
C VAL A 242 -10.39 -22.20 -10.92
N GLY A 243 -11.08 -22.88 -11.84
CA GLY A 243 -10.94 -24.33 -12.05
C GLY A 243 -10.21 -24.64 -13.34
N PRO A 244 -10.06 -25.94 -13.68
CA PRO A 244 -9.43 -26.37 -14.91
C PRO A 244 -10.12 -25.80 -16.16
N ASP A 245 -9.38 -25.69 -17.25
CA ASP A 245 -9.87 -25.11 -18.52
C ASP A 245 -11.25 -25.61 -18.93
N GLY A 246 -12.19 -24.68 -19.03
CA GLY A 246 -13.55 -24.97 -19.49
C GLY A 246 -14.46 -25.64 -18.46
N TRP A 247 -14.13 -25.72 -17.20
CA TRP A 247 -14.96 -26.34 -16.15
C TRP A 247 -16.37 -25.75 -16.04
N LEU A 248 -16.55 -24.46 -16.34
CA LEU A 248 -17.85 -23.80 -16.38
C LEU A 248 -18.56 -23.93 -17.74
N ALA A 249 -17.90 -24.47 -18.77
CA ALA A 249 -18.46 -24.54 -20.12
C ALA A 249 -19.73 -25.45 -20.24
N GLY A 250 -19.84 -26.41 -19.35
CA GLY A 250 -21.01 -27.30 -19.27
C GLY A 250 -22.30 -26.63 -18.77
N TYR A 251 -22.22 -25.46 -18.18
CA TYR A 251 -23.34 -24.71 -17.63
C TYR A 251 -23.79 -23.62 -18.62
N PRO A 252 -25.10 -23.46 -18.92
CA PRO A 252 -25.57 -22.36 -19.76
C PRO A 252 -25.35 -20.99 -19.11
N ALA A 253 -25.05 -19.98 -19.90
CA ALA A 253 -25.06 -18.60 -19.41
C ALA A 253 -26.45 -18.22 -18.92
N GLY A 254 -26.55 -17.60 -17.74
CA GLY A 254 -27.81 -17.30 -17.07
C GLY A 254 -28.39 -18.48 -16.25
N ALA A 255 -27.73 -19.64 -16.24
CA ALA A 255 -28.12 -20.73 -15.36
C ALA A 255 -28.07 -20.29 -13.88
N VAL A 256 -29.04 -20.79 -13.12
CA VAL A 256 -29.04 -20.63 -11.66
C VAL A 256 -28.34 -21.84 -11.07
N LEU A 257 -27.22 -21.60 -10.41
CA LEU A 257 -26.38 -22.62 -9.81
C LEU A 257 -26.63 -22.65 -8.29
N ALA A 258 -26.71 -23.82 -7.73
CA ALA A 258 -26.57 -24.05 -6.28
C ALA A 258 -25.14 -24.56 -6.03
N VAL A 259 -24.34 -23.79 -5.31
CA VAL A 259 -22.94 -24.07 -4.97
C VAL A 259 -22.89 -24.49 -3.51
N ARG A 260 -22.41 -25.69 -3.25
CA ARG A 260 -22.24 -26.27 -1.91
C ARG A 260 -20.78 -26.65 -1.70
N VAL A 261 -20.24 -26.31 -0.56
CA VAL A 261 -18.96 -26.85 -0.10
C VAL A 261 -19.19 -27.73 1.09
N GLY A 262 -18.59 -28.92 1.10
CA GLY A 262 -18.65 -29.86 2.21
C GLY A 262 -17.38 -30.67 2.31
N GLY A 263 -16.63 -30.50 3.41
CA GLY A 263 -15.33 -31.13 3.62
C GLY A 263 -14.32 -30.81 2.52
N GLY A 264 -14.25 -29.57 2.06
CA GLY A 264 -13.37 -29.10 0.97
C GLY A 264 -13.82 -29.53 -0.43
N ILE A 265 -14.96 -30.21 -0.58
CA ILE A 265 -15.49 -30.64 -1.90
C ILE A 265 -16.57 -29.67 -2.35
N VAL A 266 -16.34 -29.04 -3.48
CA VAL A 266 -17.29 -28.15 -4.15
C VAL A 266 -18.23 -28.95 -5.06
N THR A 267 -19.52 -28.80 -4.84
CA THR A 267 -20.58 -29.42 -5.67
C THR A 267 -21.44 -28.31 -6.27
N ILE A 268 -21.56 -28.32 -7.61
CA ILE A 268 -22.37 -27.35 -8.35
C ILE A 268 -23.58 -28.11 -8.97
N THR A 269 -24.79 -27.63 -8.69
CA THR A 269 -26.03 -28.17 -9.22
C THR A 269 -26.78 -27.06 -9.95
N VAL A 270 -27.28 -27.36 -11.16
CA VAL A 270 -28.16 -26.45 -11.90
C VAL A 270 -29.57 -26.57 -11.35
N LEU A 271 -30.17 -25.45 -11.01
CA LEU A 271 -31.57 -25.38 -10.59
C LEU A 271 -32.49 -25.13 -11.79
N ASP A 272 -33.65 -25.79 -11.84
CA ASP A 272 -34.66 -25.62 -12.91
C ASP A 272 -35.22 -24.18 -12.91
N ALA A 273 -35.33 -23.57 -11.75
CA ALA A 273 -35.78 -22.19 -11.57
C ALA A 273 -35.10 -21.57 -10.32
N PRO A 274 -34.90 -20.23 -10.29
CA PRO A 274 -34.42 -19.59 -9.08
C PRO A 274 -35.42 -19.77 -7.94
N PRO A 275 -34.96 -20.11 -6.74
CA PRO A 275 -35.81 -20.14 -5.54
C PRO A 275 -36.40 -18.75 -5.29
N LEU A 276 -37.58 -18.73 -4.68
CA LEU A 276 -38.24 -17.47 -4.30
C LEU A 276 -37.50 -16.82 -3.11
N VAL A 277 -37.50 -15.51 -3.11
CA VAL A 277 -37.01 -14.73 -1.97
C VAL A 277 -37.83 -15.07 -0.72
N ALA A 278 -37.18 -15.68 0.25
CA ALA A 278 -37.82 -16.12 1.50
C ALA A 278 -37.92 -14.96 2.49
N SER A 279 -39.14 -14.51 2.77
CA SER A 279 -39.37 -13.38 3.70
C SER A 279 -38.76 -13.59 5.10
N GLU A 280 -38.70 -14.82 5.56
CA GLU A 280 -38.07 -15.14 6.85
C GLU A 280 -36.58 -14.95 6.83
N LEU A 281 -35.87 -15.36 5.77
CA LEU A 281 -34.44 -15.14 5.64
C LEU A 281 -34.11 -13.66 5.46
N VAL A 282 -34.90 -12.92 4.68
CA VAL A 282 -34.79 -11.46 4.55
C VAL A 282 -34.93 -10.75 5.90
N ALA A 283 -35.93 -11.16 6.70
CA ALA A 283 -36.12 -10.59 8.04
C ALA A 283 -34.93 -10.90 8.97
N ARG A 284 -34.36 -12.08 8.87
CA ARG A 284 -33.17 -12.47 9.65
C ARG A 284 -31.94 -11.65 9.26
N LEU A 285 -31.65 -11.52 7.95
CA LEU A 285 -30.56 -10.66 7.45
C LEU A 285 -30.71 -9.24 7.98
N ARG A 286 -31.93 -8.72 7.98
CA ARG A 286 -32.19 -7.39 8.52
C ARG A 286 -31.96 -7.29 10.03
N THR A 287 -32.44 -8.27 10.79
CA THR A 287 -32.27 -8.31 12.26
C THR A 287 -30.79 -8.39 12.62
N VAL A 288 -30.04 -9.30 11.99
CA VAL A 288 -28.60 -9.42 12.23
C VAL A 288 -27.87 -8.14 11.85
N TYR A 289 -28.20 -7.53 10.72
CA TYR A 289 -27.63 -6.23 10.35
C TYR A 289 -27.93 -5.15 11.40
N ASP A 290 -29.17 -5.04 11.84
CA ASP A 290 -29.59 -4.03 12.82
C ASP A 290 -28.97 -4.30 14.21
N ASP A 291 -28.69 -5.54 14.59
CA ASP A 291 -28.09 -5.94 15.87
C ASP A 291 -26.56 -5.77 15.86
N GLU A 292 -25.88 -6.18 14.78
CA GLU A 292 -24.42 -6.03 14.62
C GLU A 292 -24.03 -4.56 14.40
N VAL A 293 -24.92 -3.75 13.86
CA VAL A 293 -24.71 -2.35 13.53
C VAL A 293 -25.53 -1.44 14.46
N ALA A 294 -25.44 -1.68 15.77
CA ALA A 294 -26.11 -0.86 16.78
C ALA A 294 -25.75 0.63 16.70
N GLU A 295 -24.57 0.95 16.17
CA GLU A 295 -24.16 2.30 15.74
C GLU A 295 -23.55 2.22 14.31
N PRO A 296 -24.37 2.31 13.25
CA PRO A 296 -23.92 2.08 11.88
C PRO A 296 -23.07 3.24 11.38
N TRP A 297 -21.78 3.19 11.63
CA TRP A 297 -20.93 4.18 11.05
C TRP A 297 -19.90 3.65 10.01
N LEU A 298 -19.75 2.35 9.93
CA LEU A 298 -19.02 1.69 8.84
C LEU A 298 -19.89 0.55 8.25
N PRO A 299 -19.77 0.27 6.94
CA PRO A 299 -20.40 -0.89 6.34
C PRO A 299 -19.74 -2.17 6.85
N ILE A 300 -20.54 -3.20 7.08
CA ILE A 300 -20.07 -4.54 7.40
C ILE A 300 -19.81 -5.35 6.13
N THR A 301 -19.03 -6.43 6.23
CA THR A 301 -18.87 -7.35 5.09
C THR A 301 -20.11 -8.20 4.88
N VAL A 302 -20.31 -8.64 3.64
CA VAL A 302 -21.37 -9.64 3.34
C VAL A 302 -21.14 -10.92 4.14
N GLU A 303 -19.88 -11.27 4.34
CA GLU A 303 -19.43 -12.43 5.10
C GLU A 303 -19.87 -12.35 6.57
N GLU A 304 -19.52 -11.26 7.28
CA GLU A 304 -19.94 -11.03 8.67
C GLU A 304 -21.46 -11.13 8.84
N LEU A 305 -22.21 -10.54 7.91
CA LEU A 305 -23.67 -10.59 7.95
C LEU A 305 -24.19 -12.03 7.81
N VAL A 306 -23.63 -12.81 6.87
CA VAL A 306 -24.02 -14.20 6.68
C VAL A 306 -23.60 -15.08 7.85
N PHE A 307 -22.42 -14.86 8.41
CA PHE A 307 -21.97 -15.56 9.63
C PHE A 307 -22.89 -15.29 10.80
N GLY A 308 -23.30 -14.05 11.03
CA GLY A 308 -24.30 -13.70 12.04
C GLY A 308 -25.61 -14.48 11.86
N VAL A 309 -26.12 -14.54 10.62
CA VAL A 309 -27.33 -15.34 10.32
C VAL A 309 -27.13 -16.83 10.60
N LEU A 310 -25.97 -17.39 10.24
CA LEU A 310 -25.66 -18.80 10.46
C LEU A 310 -25.42 -19.13 11.93
N LEU A 311 -24.90 -18.20 12.73
CA LEU A 311 -24.76 -18.38 14.17
C LEU A 311 -26.12 -18.53 14.85
N ASP A 312 -27.08 -17.72 14.47
CA ASP A 312 -28.42 -17.77 15.03
C ASP A 312 -29.24 -18.94 14.48
N HIS A 313 -29.00 -19.28 13.21
CA HIS A 313 -29.78 -20.28 12.48
C HIS A 313 -28.91 -21.12 11.55
N ARG A 314 -28.25 -22.13 12.07
CA ARG A 314 -27.34 -23.04 11.35
C ARG A 314 -27.89 -23.63 10.04
N THR A 315 -29.18 -23.73 9.93
CA THR A 315 -29.82 -24.31 8.73
C THR A 315 -30.37 -23.27 7.78
N ALA A 316 -30.11 -21.99 7.99
CA ALA A 316 -30.66 -20.92 7.16
C ALA A 316 -30.30 -21.04 5.67
N LEU A 317 -29.10 -21.55 5.37
CA LEU A 317 -28.58 -21.76 4.02
C LEU A 317 -28.28 -23.25 3.73
N ALA A 318 -28.92 -24.19 4.44
CA ALA A 318 -28.71 -25.63 4.19
C ALA A 318 -29.33 -26.12 2.86
N GLU A 319 -30.32 -25.41 2.35
CA GLU A 319 -31.00 -25.67 1.07
C GLU A 319 -30.88 -24.44 0.16
N PRO A 320 -30.99 -24.62 -1.18
CA PRO A 320 -30.91 -23.50 -2.10
C PRO A 320 -31.93 -22.39 -1.80
N THR A 321 -31.50 -21.17 -1.66
CA THR A 321 -32.31 -19.95 -1.46
C THR A 321 -32.25 -19.07 -2.73
N ALA A 322 -32.93 -17.93 -2.73
CA ALA A 322 -32.67 -16.91 -3.75
C ALA A 322 -31.20 -16.47 -3.71
N PRO A 323 -30.62 -15.98 -4.82
CA PRO A 323 -29.28 -15.44 -4.83
C PRO A 323 -29.09 -14.43 -3.70
N LEU A 324 -27.91 -14.45 -3.06
CA LEU A 324 -27.62 -13.61 -1.90
C LEU A 324 -27.82 -12.11 -2.20
N THR A 325 -27.45 -11.67 -3.40
CA THR A 325 -27.67 -10.29 -3.86
C THR A 325 -29.16 -9.91 -3.90
N GLU A 326 -30.04 -10.84 -4.31
CA GLU A 326 -31.50 -10.62 -4.32
C GLU A 326 -32.09 -10.59 -2.89
N LEU A 327 -31.54 -11.40 -1.98
CA LEU A 327 -31.92 -11.40 -0.57
C LEU A 327 -31.51 -10.09 0.13
N LEU A 328 -30.31 -9.61 -0.13
CA LEU A 328 -29.80 -8.35 0.43
C LEU A 328 -30.57 -7.14 -0.10
N ASP A 329 -30.85 -7.10 -1.40
CA ASP A 329 -31.69 -6.06 -1.99
C ASP A 329 -33.10 -6.05 -1.37
N ALA A 330 -33.73 -7.24 -1.21
CA ALA A 330 -35.02 -7.37 -0.53
C ALA A 330 -34.97 -6.97 0.95
N ALA A 331 -33.83 -7.09 1.61
CA ALA A 331 -33.59 -6.59 2.96
C ALA A 331 -33.37 -5.06 2.99
N GLY A 332 -33.27 -4.40 1.85
CA GLY A 332 -32.96 -2.99 1.72
C GLY A 332 -31.48 -2.65 2.00
N LEU A 333 -30.59 -3.63 1.83
CA LEU A 333 -29.16 -3.49 2.00
C LEU A 333 -28.49 -3.27 0.64
N GLN A 334 -27.74 -2.19 0.50
CA GLN A 334 -26.96 -1.90 -0.69
C GLN A 334 -25.60 -2.58 -0.60
N ILE A 335 -25.20 -3.27 -1.67
CA ILE A 335 -23.89 -3.90 -1.79
C ILE A 335 -22.95 -2.97 -2.55
N ARG A 336 -21.73 -2.77 -2.05
CA ARG A 336 -20.61 -2.13 -2.76
C ARG A 336 -19.35 -2.95 -2.51
N GLY A 337 -18.83 -3.58 -3.56
CA GLY A 337 -17.79 -4.61 -3.41
C GLY A 337 -18.26 -5.74 -2.50
N LEU A 338 -17.49 -6.06 -1.48
CA LEU A 338 -17.79 -7.11 -0.49
C LEU A 338 -18.53 -6.59 0.76
N ARG A 339 -18.95 -5.33 0.77
CA ARG A 339 -19.56 -4.69 1.94
C ARG A 339 -21.03 -4.34 1.70
N VAL A 340 -21.77 -4.26 2.78
CA VAL A 340 -23.19 -3.91 2.79
C VAL A 340 -23.48 -2.80 3.79
N ALA A 341 -24.38 -1.90 3.38
CA ALA A 341 -24.97 -0.90 4.27
C ALA A 341 -26.36 -0.51 3.77
N HIS A 342 -27.16 0.06 4.65
CA HIS A 342 -28.53 0.40 4.31
C HIS A 342 -28.72 1.92 4.09
N GLU A 343 -27.82 2.77 4.62
CA GLU A 343 -27.87 4.22 4.48
C GLU A 343 -26.64 4.78 3.76
N GLN A 344 -26.87 5.79 2.92
CA GLN A 344 -25.77 6.50 2.24
C GLN A 344 -24.77 7.11 3.23
N SER A 345 -25.25 7.57 4.40
CA SER A 345 -24.39 8.12 5.46
C SER A 345 -23.30 7.16 5.96
N VAL A 346 -23.57 5.87 5.93
CA VAL A 346 -22.61 4.82 6.33
C VAL A 346 -21.48 4.73 5.29
N TRP A 347 -21.83 4.77 4.00
CA TRP A 347 -20.84 4.81 2.92
C TRP A 347 -19.98 6.07 2.94
N ASP A 348 -20.63 7.22 3.25
CA ASP A 348 -19.90 8.48 3.38
C ASP A 348 -18.93 8.46 4.58
N ASN A 349 -19.27 7.76 5.65
CA ASN A 349 -18.40 7.55 6.81
C ASN A 349 -17.22 6.64 6.45
N ALA A 350 -17.47 5.53 5.75
CA ALA A 350 -16.43 4.62 5.29
C ALA A 350 -15.41 5.34 4.39
N ALA A 351 -15.90 6.08 3.40
CA ALA A 351 -15.04 6.86 2.53
C ALA A 351 -14.17 7.88 3.31
N ARG A 352 -14.73 8.52 4.35
CA ARG A 352 -13.95 9.42 5.23
C ARG A 352 -12.92 8.67 6.07
N ALA A 353 -13.26 7.50 6.59
CA ALA A 353 -12.34 6.69 7.38
C ALA A 353 -11.16 6.19 6.53
N GLU A 354 -11.44 5.67 5.35
CA GLU A 354 -10.40 5.23 4.39
C GLU A 354 -9.49 6.38 3.96
N ARG A 355 -10.07 7.55 3.69
CA ARG A 355 -9.29 8.75 3.39
C ARG A 355 -8.42 9.18 4.57
N THR A 356 -8.95 9.12 5.80
CA THR A 356 -8.18 9.43 7.01
C THR A 356 -7.00 8.48 7.17
N TYR A 357 -7.19 7.20 6.89
CA TYR A 357 -6.13 6.20 6.93
C TYR A 357 -5.04 6.49 5.89
N ARG A 358 -5.40 6.70 4.61
CA ARG A 358 -4.42 7.06 3.56
C ARG A 358 -3.61 8.30 3.91
N VAL A 359 -4.25 9.32 4.47
CA VAL A 359 -3.55 10.55 4.91
C VAL A 359 -2.57 10.27 6.04
N PHE A 360 -2.91 9.37 6.99
CA PHE A 360 -2.00 8.97 8.05
C PHE A 360 -0.88 8.06 7.55
N ASP A 361 -1.14 7.24 6.56
CA ASP A 361 -0.12 6.43 5.90
C ASP A 361 0.94 7.31 5.22
N GLU A 362 0.51 8.32 4.47
CA GLU A 362 1.44 9.24 3.77
C GLU A 362 2.15 10.26 4.69
N LEU A 363 1.49 10.79 5.71
CA LEU A 363 2.00 11.90 6.56
C LEU A 363 2.31 11.49 8.00
N GLY A 364 2.07 10.25 8.35
CA GLY A 364 2.13 9.74 9.72
C GLY A 364 0.97 10.24 10.60
N ALA A 365 0.69 9.53 11.69
CA ALA A 365 -0.33 9.91 12.67
C ALA A 365 0.07 11.13 13.55
N GLY A 366 1.17 11.78 13.24
CA GLY A 366 1.72 12.96 13.91
C GLY A 366 0.99 14.27 13.64
N GLY A 367 1.71 15.37 13.80
CA GLY A 367 1.18 16.73 13.66
C GLY A 367 0.65 17.03 12.26
N ARG A 368 1.36 16.62 11.20
CA ARG A 368 1.00 16.86 9.80
C ARG A 368 -0.21 16.05 9.36
N GLY A 369 -0.26 14.74 9.64
CA GLY A 369 -1.42 13.91 9.32
C GLY A 369 -2.71 14.44 9.98
N ARG A 370 -2.64 14.82 11.28
CA ARG A 370 -3.77 15.47 11.95
C ARG A 370 -4.17 16.81 11.32
N ALA A 371 -3.19 17.62 10.88
CA ALA A 371 -3.44 18.90 10.23
C ALA A 371 -4.10 18.72 8.85
N ALA A 372 -3.64 17.75 8.05
CA ALA A 372 -4.23 17.39 6.77
C ALA A 372 -5.68 16.91 6.94
N ASN A 373 -5.93 15.97 7.87
CA ASN A 373 -7.28 15.51 8.18
C ASN A 373 -8.19 16.64 8.72
N ARG A 374 -7.62 17.59 9.47
CA ARG A 374 -8.35 18.79 9.88
C ARG A 374 -8.75 19.67 8.68
N ALA A 375 -7.86 19.87 7.72
CA ALA A 375 -8.17 20.63 6.49
C ALA A 375 -9.30 19.93 5.71
N LEU A 376 -9.20 18.61 5.50
CA LEU A 376 -10.23 17.81 4.82
C LEU A 376 -11.58 17.87 5.55
N SER A 377 -11.59 17.75 6.88
CA SER A 377 -12.81 17.88 7.69
C SER A 377 -13.49 19.24 7.56
N LEU A 378 -12.72 20.34 7.48
CA LEU A 378 -13.26 21.68 7.23
C LEU A 378 -13.83 21.80 5.82
N ILE A 379 -13.20 21.18 4.84
CA ILE A 379 -13.63 21.15 3.44
C ILE A 379 -14.94 20.36 3.31
N ASP A 380 -15.02 19.18 3.90
CA ASP A 380 -16.24 18.36 3.95
C ASP A 380 -17.41 19.08 4.61
N GLY A 381 -17.13 19.88 5.64
CA GLY A 381 -18.11 20.76 6.26
C GLY A 381 -18.56 21.93 5.37
N GLY A 382 -18.05 22.02 4.13
CA GLY A 382 -18.42 23.02 3.12
C GLY A 382 -17.78 24.39 3.32
N VAL A 383 -16.73 24.49 4.16
CA VAL A 383 -16.03 25.77 4.45
C VAL A 383 -17.06 26.87 4.77
N GLN A 384 -17.76 26.70 5.89
CA GLN A 384 -18.98 27.45 6.26
C GLN A 384 -18.79 28.96 6.30
N ASP A 385 -17.58 29.46 6.62
CA ASP A 385 -17.32 30.88 6.75
C ASP A 385 -15.86 31.24 6.36
N ARG A 386 -15.55 32.52 6.40
CA ARG A 386 -14.21 33.04 6.09
C ARG A 386 -13.14 32.60 7.09
N SER A 387 -13.50 32.21 8.32
CA SER A 387 -12.53 31.73 9.32
C SER A 387 -12.09 30.33 8.96
N ALA A 388 -13.02 29.44 8.66
CA ALA A 388 -12.75 28.09 8.18
C ALA A 388 -11.92 28.10 6.88
N ALA A 389 -12.27 28.97 5.91
CA ALA A 389 -11.49 29.13 4.69
C ALA A 389 -10.03 29.52 4.94
N ARG A 390 -9.79 30.44 5.88
CA ARG A 390 -8.43 30.87 6.25
C ARG A 390 -7.67 29.79 7.02
N GLU A 391 -8.35 29.04 7.87
CA GLU A 391 -7.75 27.88 8.55
C GLU A 391 -7.30 26.84 7.54
N VAL A 392 -8.11 26.50 6.56
CA VAL A 392 -7.72 25.61 5.44
C VAL A 392 -6.47 26.15 4.72
N LEU A 393 -6.46 27.45 4.38
CA LEU A 393 -5.31 28.07 3.70
C LEU A 393 -4.05 28.11 4.58
N ASP A 394 -4.17 28.32 5.89
CA ASP A 394 -3.05 28.25 6.83
C ASP A 394 -2.48 26.81 6.91
N LEU A 395 -3.34 25.78 6.93
CA LEU A 395 -2.94 24.36 6.96
C LEU A 395 -2.28 23.92 5.65
N LEU A 396 -2.86 24.28 4.51
CA LEU A 396 -2.33 23.92 3.18
C LEU A 396 -1.07 24.70 2.77
N HIS A 397 -0.61 25.65 3.58
CA HIS A 397 0.66 26.33 3.31
C HIS A 397 1.88 25.42 3.60
N ASP A 398 1.72 24.37 4.40
CA ASP A 398 2.74 23.32 4.58
C ASP A 398 2.87 22.52 3.27
N PRO A 399 4.08 22.41 2.68
CA PRO A 399 4.28 21.73 1.40
C PRO A 399 3.87 20.26 1.39
N GLU A 400 4.11 19.52 2.47
CA GLU A 400 3.78 18.10 2.55
C GLU A 400 2.26 17.88 2.63
N ILE A 401 1.55 18.72 3.37
CA ILE A 401 0.08 18.70 3.42
C ILE A 401 -0.52 19.07 2.06
N LEU A 402 0.09 20.06 1.38
CA LEU A 402 -0.36 20.50 0.06
C LEU A 402 -0.13 19.43 -1.03
N GLU A 403 0.78 18.51 -0.86
CA GLU A 403 1.00 17.41 -1.79
C GLU A 403 -0.12 16.37 -1.69
N VAL A 404 -0.60 16.09 -0.48
CA VAL A 404 -1.58 15.03 -0.21
C VAL A 404 -3.02 15.50 -0.40
N VAL A 405 -3.41 16.60 0.24
CA VAL A 405 -4.82 17.04 0.30
C VAL A 405 -5.47 17.26 -1.09
N PRO A 406 -4.84 17.90 -2.08
CA PRO A 406 -5.45 18.04 -3.42
C PRO A 406 -5.70 16.71 -4.13
N ASN A 407 -4.86 15.70 -3.92
CA ASN A 407 -5.08 14.38 -4.49
C ASN A 407 -6.33 13.72 -3.89
N GLU A 408 -6.56 13.86 -2.59
CA GLU A 408 -7.78 13.39 -1.92
C GLU A 408 -9.06 14.15 -2.37
N LEU A 409 -8.94 15.39 -2.81
CA LEU A 409 -10.06 16.19 -3.30
C LEU A 409 -10.41 15.94 -4.77
N LEU A 410 -9.40 15.64 -5.58
CA LEU A 410 -9.56 15.49 -7.02
C LEU A 410 -9.73 14.02 -7.45
N GLY A 411 -9.40 13.08 -6.56
CA GLY A 411 -9.43 11.65 -6.86
C GLY A 411 -8.36 11.23 -7.88
N SER A 412 -8.33 9.94 -8.15
CA SER A 412 -7.45 9.33 -9.16
C SER A 412 -7.91 9.63 -10.58
N ASP A 413 -9.20 9.59 -10.84
CA ASP A 413 -9.81 9.88 -12.13
C ASP A 413 -10.20 11.35 -12.25
N ASP A 414 -10.19 11.89 -13.46
CA ASP A 414 -10.67 13.25 -13.72
C ASP A 414 -12.22 13.31 -13.64
N ASP A 415 -12.77 12.94 -12.47
CA ASP A 415 -14.21 12.99 -12.23
C ASP A 415 -14.72 14.43 -12.37
N PRO A 416 -15.62 14.70 -13.33
CA PRO A 416 -16.11 16.04 -13.58
C PRO A 416 -16.86 16.66 -12.39
N GLU A 417 -17.49 15.85 -11.53
CA GLU A 417 -18.24 16.32 -10.37
C GLU A 417 -17.27 16.75 -9.26
N LEU A 418 -16.26 15.92 -8.95
CA LEU A 418 -15.20 16.26 -8.00
C LEU A 418 -14.40 17.49 -8.45
N LEU A 419 -14.08 17.56 -9.73
CA LEU A 419 -13.36 18.69 -10.31
C LEU A 419 -14.18 19.98 -10.28
N ALA A 420 -15.50 19.92 -10.47
CA ALA A 420 -16.39 21.06 -10.32
C ALA A 420 -16.48 21.51 -8.85
N ALA A 421 -16.71 20.58 -7.93
CA ALA A 421 -16.80 20.85 -6.49
C ALA A 421 -15.50 21.46 -5.94
N THR A 422 -14.34 20.91 -6.35
CA THR A 422 -13.02 21.46 -5.98
C THR A 422 -12.82 22.86 -6.57
N GLY A 423 -13.31 23.12 -7.79
CA GLY A 423 -13.28 24.46 -8.38
C GLY A 423 -14.08 25.47 -7.57
N GLU A 424 -15.28 25.13 -7.13
CA GLU A 424 -16.11 25.99 -6.27
C GLU A 424 -15.45 26.22 -4.89
N LEU A 425 -14.81 25.21 -4.34
CA LEU A 425 -14.01 25.36 -3.11
C LEU A 425 -12.89 26.38 -3.31
N VAL A 426 -12.13 26.26 -4.40
CA VAL A 426 -11.00 27.16 -4.71
C VAL A 426 -11.48 28.61 -4.87
N GLU A 427 -12.63 28.85 -5.49
CA GLU A 427 -13.20 30.21 -5.58
C GLU A 427 -13.53 30.78 -4.19
N ARG A 428 -14.08 29.97 -3.28
CA ARG A 428 -14.31 30.37 -1.88
C ARG A 428 -13.02 30.68 -1.14
N LEU A 429 -11.99 29.88 -1.35
CA LEU A 429 -10.66 30.09 -0.75
C LEU A 429 -10.01 31.38 -1.29
N LEU A 430 -10.09 31.64 -2.60
CA LEU A 430 -9.60 32.88 -3.22
C LEU A 430 -10.31 34.12 -2.65
N ALA A 431 -11.64 34.07 -2.46
CA ALA A 431 -12.41 35.15 -1.87
C ALA A 431 -12.08 35.42 -0.39
N ALA A 432 -11.56 34.43 0.33
CA ALA A 432 -11.15 34.52 1.73
C ALA A 432 -9.66 34.88 1.91
N ALA A 433 -8.84 34.70 0.87
CA ALA A 433 -7.38 34.86 0.89
C ALA A 433 -6.98 36.34 0.99
N THR A 434 -6.62 36.79 2.18
CA THR A 434 -6.22 38.19 2.43
C THR A 434 -4.73 38.38 2.73
N LYS A 435 -4.06 37.32 3.20
CA LYS A 435 -2.61 37.32 3.47
C LYS A 435 -1.86 36.86 2.21
N PRO A 436 -0.62 37.29 1.98
CA PRO A 436 0.23 36.80 0.88
C PRO A 436 0.30 35.27 0.79
N ALA A 437 0.56 34.58 1.90
CA ALA A 437 0.62 33.12 1.97
C ALA A 437 -0.72 32.48 1.56
N HIS A 438 -1.86 33.00 2.02
CA HIS A 438 -3.18 32.52 1.62
C HIS A 438 -3.43 32.69 0.12
N GLN A 439 -3.04 33.84 -0.45
CA GLN A 439 -3.16 34.09 -1.89
C GLN A 439 -2.29 33.12 -2.69
N ALA A 440 -1.08 32.83 -2.21
CA ALA A 440 -0.21 31.86 -2.86
C ALA A 440 -0.84 30.45 -2.90
N VAL A 441 -1.35 29.95 -1.78
CA VAL A 441 -2.02 28.65 -1.70
C VAL A 441 -3.25 28.60 -2.58
N ALA A 442 -4.13 29.59 -2.47
CA ALA A 442 -5.39 29.62 -3.24
C ALA A 442 -5.14 29.70 -4.75
N HIS A 443 -4.15 30.47 -5.20
CA HIS A 443 -3.77 30.51 -6.61
C HIS A 443 -3.06 29.23 -7.06
N TRP A 444 -2.27 28.58 -6.22
CA TRP A 444 -1.67 27.27 -6.53
C TRP A 444 -2.76 26.22 -6.74
N LEU A 445 -3.76 26.14 -5.87
CA LEU A 445 -4.91 25.23 -6.03
C LEU A 445 -5.70 25.56 -7.30
N ALA A 446 -5.92 26.86 -7.60
CA ALA A 446 -6.56 27.27 -8.84
C ALA A 446 -5.79 26.83 -10.08
N ALA A 447 -4.44 26.83 -10.01
CA ALA A 447 -3.61 26.32 -11.08
C ALA A 447 -3.79 24.81 -11.27
N VAL A 448 -3.84 24.01 -10.19
CA VAL A 448 -4.09 22.57 -10.26
C VAL A 448 -5.44 22.28 -10.91
N VAL A 449 -6.50 22.95 -10.47
CA VAL A 449 -7.84 22.79 -11.06
C VAL A 449 -7.85 23.17 -12.55
N ALA A 450 -7.20 24.27 -12.93
CA ALA A 450 -7.10 24.69 -14.32
C ALA A 450 -6.33 23.64 -15.18
N GLU A 451 -5.24 23.10 -14.66
CA GLU A 451 -4.48 22.03 -15.32
C GLU A 451 -5.32 20.76 -15.52
N ARG A 452 -6.06 20.34 -14.50
CA ARG A 452 -6.98 19.19 -14.61
C ARG A 452 -8.11 19.41 -15.64
N ARG A 453 -8.51 20.65 -15.85
CA ARG A 453 -9.48 21.06 -16.89
C ARG A 453 -8.85 21.23 -18.27
N GLY A 454 -7.55 21.00 -18.46
CA GLY A 454 -6.83 21.24 -19.72
C GLY A 454 -6.62 22.74 -20.03
N GLN A 455 -6.87 23.64 -19.06
CA GLN A 455 -6.73 25.10 -19.21
C GLN A 455 -5.32 25.54 -18.81
N ILE A 456 -4.31 25.04 -19.51
CA ILE A 456 -2.89 25.13 -19.10
C ILE A 456 -2.39 26.59 -19.02
N LEU A 457 -2.89 27.50 -19.86
CA LEU A 457 -2.48 28.92 -19.85
C LEU A 457 -3.07 29.67 -18.64
N ASP A 458 -4.28 29.30 -18.22
CA ASP A 458 -4.89 29.83 -17.01
C ASP A 458 -4.14 29.30 -15.78
N GLY A 459 -3.77 28.00 -15.81
CA GLY A 459 -2.92 27.39 -14.79
C GLY A 459 -1.60 28.16 -14.63
N GLU A 460 -0.88 28.44 -15.73
CA GLU A 460 0.35 29.24 -15.67
C GLU A 460 0.12 30.64 -15.10
N SER A 461 -0.99 31.28 -15.46
CA SER A 461 -1.35 32.60 -14.92
C SER A 461 -1.53 32.55 -13.40
N HIS A 462 -2.21 31.53 -12.90
CA HIS A 462 -2.41 31.34 -11.47
C HIS A 462 -1.09 31.04 -10.75
N VAL A 463 -0.21 30.18 -11.29
CA VAL A 463 1.12 29.94 -10.70
C VAL A 463 1.93 31.23 -10.60
N ARG A 464 1.90 32.07 -11.63
CA ARG A 464 2.59 33.38 -11.60
C ARG A 464 2.00 34.31 -10.53
N MET A 465 0.68 34.25 -10.27
CA MET A 465 0.04 35.01 -9.19
C MET A 465 0.46 34.44 -7.82
N ALA A 466 0.54 33.14 -7.65
CA ALA A 466 1.02 32.50 -6.43
C ALA A 466 2.45 32.94 -6.08
N VAL A 467 3.36 32.86 -7.05
CA VAL A 467 4.76 33.32 -6.85
C VAL A 467 4.87 34.81 -6.57
N ARG A 468 3.99 35.65 -7.15
CA ARG A 468 3.97 37.08 -6.84
C ARG A 468 3.48 37.35 -5.42
N ALA A 469 2.52 36.57 -4.94
CA ALA A 469 2.00 36.70 -3.59
C ALA A 469 3.02 36.27 -2.53
N ASP A 470 3.66 35.12 -2.73
CA ASP A 470 4.69 34.59 -1.84
C ASP A 470 5.90 34.06 -2.64
N PRO A 471 6.89 34.93 -2.94
CA PRO A 471 8.05 34.56 -3.76
C PRO A 471 8.97 33.51 -3.12
N GLY A 472 8.90 33.35 -1.81
CA GLY A 472 9.70 32.38 -1.07
C GLY A 472 9.07 31.02 -0.89
N TRP A 473 7.82 30.85 -1.29
CA TRP A 473 7.10 29.60 -1.08
C TRP A 473 7.50 28.55 -2.16
N PRO A 474 8.10 27.42 -1.73
CA PRO A 474 8.74 26.47 -2.66
C PRO A 474 7.73 25.84 -3.62
N CYS A 475 6.51 25.50 -3.19
CA CYS A 475 5.51 24.83 -4.04
C CYS A 475 5.12 25.66 -5.28
N ALA A 476 4.96 26.98 -5.13
CA ALA A 476 4.63 27.84 -6.25
C ALA A 476 5.84 28.07 -7.16
N ALA A 477 7.03 28.23 -6.57
CA ALA A 477 8.25 28.45 -7.33
C ALA A 477 8.67 27.20 -8.13
N ASP A 478 8.60 26.02 -7.55
CA ASP A 478 8.88 24.77 -8.25
C ASP A 478 7.92 24.59 -9.43
N ARG A 479 6.63 24.76 -9.21
CA ARG A 479 5.63 24.64 -10.29
C ARG A 479 5.87 25.66 -11.40
N LEU A 480 6.28 26.90 -11.08
CA LEU A 480 6.67 27.90 -12.09
C LEU A 480 7.92 27.49 -12.86
N ALA A 481 8.90 26.88 -12.21
CA ALA A 481 10.11 26.41 -12.87
C ALA A 481 9.76 25.34 -13.92
N TRP A 482 8.84 24.44 -13.64
CA TRP A 482 8.35 23.46 -14.62
C TRP A 482 7.63 24.12 -15.80
N TYR A 483 6.74 25.09 -15.58
CA TYR A 483 6.12 25.86 -16.67
C TYR A 483 7.17 26.56 -17.55
N THR A 484 8.18 27.15 -16.92
CA THR A 484 9.29 27.84 -17.59
C THR A 484 10.14 26.86 -18.39
N SER A 485 10.42 25.69 -17.81
CA SER A 485 11.10 24.57 -18.45
C SER A 485 10.31 24.04 -19.67
N ASP A 486 9.01 23.85 -19.54
CA ASP A 486 8.14 23.40 -20.63
C ASP A 486 8.23 24.36 -21.83
N ARG A 487 8.28 25.67 -21.58
CA ARG A 487 8.49 26.71 -22.61
C ARG A 487 9.90 26.73 -23.21
N GLY A 488 10.80 25.87 -22.71
CA GLY A 488 12.18 25.74 -23.19
C GLY A 488 13.11 26.85 -22.69
N ASP A 489 12.74 27.58 -21.63
CA ASP A 489 13.62 28.54 -20.97
C ASP A 489 14.38 27.89 -19.80
N ALA A 490 15.39 27.09 -20.15
CA ALA A 490 16.22 26.38 -19.18
C ALA A 490 16.99 27.33 -18.24
N ILE A 491 17.31 28.55 -18.68
CA ILE A 491 18.07 29.50 -17.86
C ILE A 491 17.19 30.04 -16.73
N GLU A 492 15.97 30.47 -17.05
CA GLU A 492 15.03 30.99 -16.05
C GLU A 492 14.56 29.88 -15.11
N ALA A 493 14.23 28.68 -15.63
CA ALA A 493 13.88 27.54 -14.81
C ALA A 493 14.98 27.16 -13.80
N LEU A 494 16.23 27.10 -14.27
CA LEU A 494 17.40 26.86 -13.43
C LEU A 494 17.59 27.96 -12.36
N ALA A 495 17.36 29.23 -12.72
CA ALA A 495 17.46 30.34 -11.77
C ALA A 495 16.43 30.23 -10.64
N ILE A 496 15.19 29.81 -10.98
CA ILE A 496 14.11 29.59 -10.00
C ILE A 496 14.50 28.45 -9.04
N TRP A 497 14.88 27.27 -9.57
CA TRP A 497 15.26 26.12 -8.72
C TRP A 497 16.48 26.39 -7.85
N ARG A 498 17.49 27.10 -8.35
CA ARG A 498 18.64 27.52 -7.54
C ARG A 498 18.24 28.47 -6.40
N GLY A 499 17.20 29.26 -6.62
CA GLY A 499 16.63 30.15 -5.60
C GLY A 499 15.95 29.39 -4.45
N LEU A 500 15.45 28.18 -4.69
CA LEU A 500 14.85 27.30 -3.67
C LEU A 500 15.87 26.57 -2.80
N GLY A 501 17.14 26.59 -3.18
CA GLY A 501 18.17 25.77 -2.56
C GLY A 501 18.18 24.33 -3.09
N ALA A 502 19.33 23.67 -3.00
CA ALA A 502 19.47 22.29 -3.47
C ALA A 502 18.78 21.33 -2.49
N THR A 503 17.58 20.91 -2.81
CA THR A 503 16.96 19.72 -2.21
C THR A 503 17.42 18.48 -2.99
N ALA A 504 17.51 17.31 -2.33
CA ALA A 504 17.90 16.06 -3.01
C ALA A 504 16.97 15.74 -4.19
N ALA A 505 15.67 16.03 -4.05
CA ALA A 505 14.65 15.74 -5.06
C ALA A 505 14.84 16.47 -6.41
N ILE A 506 15.41 17.68 -6.43
CA ILE A 506 15.61 18.46 -7.67
C ILE A 506 17.07 18.50 -8.13
N SER A 507 17.99 17.82 -7.43
CA SER A 507 19.45 17.93 -7.70
C SER A 507 19.83 17.43 -9.10
N ASP A 508 19.16 16.37 -9.59
CA ASP A 508 19.43 15.78 -10.89
C ASP A 508 18.82 16.61 -12.03
N ASP A 509 17.63 17.17 -11.82
CA ASP A 509 16.96 18.08 -12.75
C ASP A 509 17.79 19.38 -12.89
N VAL A 510 18.27 19.94 -11.77
CA VAL A 510 19.16 21.09 -11.76
C VAL A 510 20.46 20.80 -12.51
N ARG A 511 21.09 19.64 -12.26
CA ARG A 511 22.34 19.23 -12.94
C ARG A 511 22.14 19.07 -14.46
N THR A 512 20.99 18.51 -14.87
CA THR A 512 20.64 18.35 -16.29
C THR A 512 20.40 19.72 -16.92
N LEU A 513 19.65 20.60 -16.28
CA LEU A 513 19.41 21.95 -16.79
C LEU A 513 20.68 22.81 -16.84
N GLU A 514 21.65 22.60 -15.97
CA GLU A 514 22.96 23.26 -16.04
C GLU A 514 23.68 22.96 -17.36
N GLN A 515 23.55 21.74 -17.87
CA GLN A 515 24.12 21.35 -19.16
C GLN A 515 23.34 21.97 -20.34
N LEU A 516 22.03 22.20 -20.16
CA LEU A 516 21.13 22.78 -21.16
C LEU A 516 21.09 24.31 -21.09
N ALA A 517 21.46 24.93 -19.98
CA ALA A 517 21.64 26.37 -19.87
C ALA A 517 22.88 26.75 -20.67
N ALA A 518 22.65 27.17 -21.90
CA ALA A 518 23.74 27.47 -22.84
C ALA A 518 24.68 28.51 -22.23
N PRO A 519 26.00 28.31 -22.41
CA PRO A 519 26.97 29.37 -22.09
C PRO A 519 26.67 30.63 -22.89
N ASP A 520 27.08 31.80 -22.37
CA ASP A 520 26.99 33.06 -23.11
C ASP A 520 27.45 32.88 -24.57
N GLY A 521 26.56 33.20 -25.50
CA GLY A 521 26.89 33.09 -26.93
C GLY A 521 28.11 33.93 -27.25
N PRO A 522 28.72 33.71 -28.42
CA PRO A 522 29.92 34.45 -28.84
C PRO A 522 29.67 35.95 -28.68
N LYS A 523 30.58 36.64 -28.04
CA LYS A 523 30.55 38.11 -27.88
C LYS A 523 30.67 38.79 -29.24
N LEU A 524 29.54 39.05 -29.86
CA LEU A 524 29.46 39.73 -31.16
C LEU A 524 29.05 41.20 -30.97
N GLY A 525 29.58 42.03 -31.83
CA GLY A 525 29.12 43.42 -31.91
C GLY A 525 27.66 43.47 -32.45
N ARG A 526 26.85 44.41 -31.90
CA ARG A 526 25.41 44.52 -32.19
C ARG A 526 25.04 44.47 -33.67
N ASN A 527 25.93 44.93 -34.56
CA ASN A 527 25.70 45.01 -36.02
C ASN A 527 26.35 43.88 -36.80
N GLN A 528 27.10 42.98 -36.20
CA GLN A 528 27.72 41.83 -36.87
C GLN A 528 26.66 40.81 -37.30
N PRO A 529 26.93 40.00 -38.33
CA PRO A 529 26.08 38.86 -38.68
C PRO A 529 25.90 37.96 -37.48
N CYS A 530 24.65 37.50 -37.28
CA CYS A 530 24.34 36.60 -36.16
C CYS A 530 25.07 35.26 -36.37
N TRP A 531 25.67 34.73 -35.34
CA TRP A 531 26.37 33.44 -35.32
C TRP A 531 25.46 32.25 -35.70
N CYS A 532 24.13 32.39 -35.58
CA CYS A 532 23.16 31.32 -35.89
C CYS A 532 22.97 31.08 -37.39
N GLY A 533 23.67 31.77 -38.27
CA GLY A 533 23.57 31.60 -39.73
C GLY A 533 22.30 32.17 -40.37
N SER A 534 21.43 32.87 -39.61
CA SER A 534 20.18 33.44 -40.12
C SER A 534 20.34 34.61 -41.13
N GLY A 535 21.58 35.05 -41.39
CA GLY A 535 21.84 36.23 -42.20
C GLY A 535 21.43 37.59 -41.60
N ARG A 536 20.79 37.60 -40.43
CA ARG A 536 20.36 38.81 -39.71
C ARG A 536 21.49 39.37 -38.85
N LYS A 537 21.44 40.69 -38.56
CA LYS A 537 22.36 41.31 -37.61
C LYS A 537 22.08 40.77 -36.20
N PHE A 538 23.12 40.60 -35.36
CA PHE A 538 23.02 40.07 -34.02
C PHE A 538 21.94 40.80 -33.16
N LYS A 539 21.89 42.15 -33.23
CA LYS A 539 20.87 42.95 -32.54
C LYS A 539 19.42 42.65 -32.92
N ALA A 540 19.19 42.13 -34.14
CA ALA A 540 17.87 41.82 -34.66
C ALA A 540 17.53 40.32 -34.55
N CYS A 541 18.46 39.52 -34.03
CA CYS A 541 18.33 38.07 -33.97
C CYS A 541 18.47 37.55 -32.54
N HIS A 542 19.68 37.58 -31.95
CA HIS A 542 19.94 36.97 -30.65
C HIS A 542 20.46 37.94 -29.58
N LEU A 543 20.58 39.23 -29.85
CA LEU A 543 20.94 40.17 -28.77
C LEU A 543 19.86 40.23 -27.70
N GLY A 544 20.17 39.79 -26.50
CA GLY A 544 19.20 39.72 -25.38
C GLY A 544 18.24 38.52 -25.44
N ARG A 545 18.53 37.54 -26.32
CA ARG A 545 17.83 36.26 -26.31
C ARG A 545 18.79 35.16 -25.89
N PRO A 546 18.38 34.25 -25.00
CA PRO A 546 19.20 33.13 -24.58
C PRO A 546 19.51 32.22 -25.82
N LEU A 547 20.70 31.62 -25.77
CA LEU A 547 21.07 30.60 -26.76
C LEU A 547 20.29 29.34 -26.45
N ARG A 548 19.48 28.86 -27.37
CA ARG A 548 18.82 27.56 -27.23
C ARG A 548 19.75 26.49 -27.81
N ILE A 549 20.08 25.46 -27.00
CA ILE A 549 20.81 24.26 -27.44
C ILE A 549 20.00 23.54 -28.52
N GLY A 550 20.68 22.83 -29.42
CA GLY A 550 20.03 22.06 -30.49
C GLY A 550 19.06 21.00 -29.97
N LEU A 551 18.03 20.68 -30.75
CA LEU A 551 17.05 19.69 -30.39
C LEU A 551 17.66 18.33 -30.01
N PRO A 552 18.69 17.80 -30.70
CA PRO A 552 19.29 16.51 -30.32
C PRO A 552 19.85 16.46 -28.91
N ASP A 553 20.32 17.60 -28.38
CA ASP A 553 20.87 17.68 -27.02
C ASP A 553 19.78 17.90 -25.96
N ARG A 554 18.55 18.23 -26.38
CA ARG A 554 17.37 18.46 -25.48
C ARG A 554 16.40 17.28 -25.42
N VAL A 555 16.63 16.23 -26.21
CA VAL A 555 15.73 15.06 -26.27
C VAL A 555 15.53 14.42 -24.92
N GLY A 556 16.60 14.17 -24.16
CA GLY A 556 16.51 13.60 -22.81
C GLY A 556 15.71 14.49 -21.84
N TRP A 557 15.80 15.82 -22.01
CA TRP A 557 15.01 16.73 -21.19
C TRP A 557 13.52 16.73 -21.56
N LEU A 558 13.18 16.50 -22.83
CA LEU A 558 11.79 16.31 -23.26
C LEU A 558 11.18 15.03 -22.62
N CYS A 559 11.94 13.92 -22.60
CA CYS A 559 11.53 12.72 -21.89
C CYS A 559 11.31 13.02 -20.39
N ARG A 560 12.25 13.74 -19.75
CA ARG A 560 12.12 14.12 -18.33
C ARG A 560 10.90 15.00 -18.05
N LYS A 561 10.54 15.91 -18.96
CA LYS A 561 9.31 16.71 -18.85
C LYS A 561 8.06 15.82 -18.81
N ALA A 562 8.00 14.80 -19.67
CA ALA A 562 6.89 13.85 -19.71
C ALA A 562 6.82 13.00 -18.43
N ALA A 563 7.96 12.47 -17.94
CA ALA A 563 8.03 11.76 -16.67
C ALA A 563 7.61 12.64 -15.49
N ALA A 564 8.15 13.85 -15.39
CA ALA A 564 7.78 14.81 -14.35
C ALA A 564 6.31 15.27 -14.43
N TYR A 565 5.67 15.17 -15.58
CA TYR A 565 4.24 15.40 -15.69
C TYR A 565 3.45 14.33 -14.94
N LEU A 566 3.81 13.03 -15.04
CA LEU A 566 3.18 11.95 -14.26
C LEU A 566 3.34 12.19 -12.76
N GLU A 567 4.58 12.46 -12.31
CA GLU A 567 4.90 12.71 -10.90
C GLU A 567 4.05 13.85 -10.30
N ARG A 568 3.89 14.97 -11.03
CA ARG A 568 3.16 16.13 -10.56
C ARG A 568 1.64 16.01 -10.67
N ARG A 569 1.15 15.11 -11.50
CA ARG A 569 -0.28 14.94 -11.67
C ARG A 569 -0.90 14.19 -10.50
N GLY A 570 -0.18 13.19 -9.91
CA GLY A 570 -0.73 12.33 -8.86
C GLY A 570 -1.95 11.52 -9.33
N GLY A 571 -2.58 10.81 -8.45
CA GLY A 571 -3.79 10.05 -8.76
C GLY A 571 -3.57 8.93 -9.77
N ALA A 572 -4.43 8.79 -10.79
CA ALA A 572 -4.41 7.69 -11.75
C ALA A 572 -3.05 7.36 -12.38
N PRO A 573 -2.19 8.33 -12.76
CA PRO A 573 -0.82 7.97 -13.21
C PRO A 573 -0.02 7.22 -12.16
N ARG A 574 -0.14 7.59 -10.90
CA ARG A 574 0.58 6.92 -9.80
C ARG A 574 0.12 5.48 -9.65
N GLU A 575 -1.18 5.22 -9.68
CA GLU A 575 -1.75 3.87 -9.63
C GLU A 575 -1.24 3.00 -10.79
N VAL A 576 -1.30 3.52 -12.02
CA VAL A 576 -0.79 2.81 -13.21
C VAL A 576 0.72 2.55 -13.12
N VAL A 577 1.52 3.47 -12.56
CA VAL A 577 2.94 3.25 -12.32
C VAL A 577 3.16 2.10 -11.33
N PHE A 578 2.39 2.04 -10.25
CA PHE A 578 2.46 0.94 -9.29
C PHE A 578 2.06 -0.40 -9.91
N GLU A 579 0.98 -0.46 -10.68
CA GLU A 579 0.56 -1.68 -11.39
C GLU A 579 1.68 -2.22 -12.30
N HIS A 580 2.31 -1.35 -13.11
CA HIS A 580 3.41 -1.76 -13.97
C HIS A 580 4.68 -2.12 -13.20
N ALA A 581 4.95 -1.46 -12.07
CA ALA A 581 6.07 -1.81 -11.20
C ALA A 581 5.85 -3.18 -10.55
N ALA A 582 4.65 -3.49 -10.08
CA ALA A 582 4.32 -4.80 -9.52
C ALA A 582 4.52 -5.93 -10.54
N VAL A 583 4.13 -5.72 -11.82
CA VAL A 583 4.40 -6.68 -12.90
C VAL A 583 5.92 -6.82 -13.19
N ARG A 584 6.70 -5.76 -12.94
CA ARG A 584 8.15 -5.74 -13.19
C ARG A 584 8.97 -6.29 -12.04
N ALA A 585 8.46 -6.19 -10.81
CA ALA A 585 9.10 -6.69 -9.60
C ALA A 585 9.33 -8.21 -9.66
N VAL A 586 10.43 -8.67 -9.08
CA VAL A 586 10.71 -10.11 -8.96
C VAL A 586 9.76 -10.75 -7.95
N ASP A 587 9.47 -10.04 -6.89
CA ASP A 587 8.48 -10.37 -5.88
C ASP A 587 7.69 -9.08 -5.58
N PRO A 588 6.42 -8.98 -5.99
CA PRO A 588 5.62 -7.77 -5.78
C PRO A 588 5.22 -7.55 -4.32
N ASP A 589 5.30 -8.57 -3.47
CA ASP A 589 4.98 -8.49 -2.04
C ASP A 589 6.20 -8.11 -1.19
N ASP A 590 7.41 -8.04 -1.80
CA ASP A 590 8.62 -7.56 -1.17
C ASP A 590 8.85 -6.08 -1.48
N ASP A 591 8.87 -5.24 -0.43
CA ASP A 591 9.00 -3.79 -0.54
C ASP A 591 10.29 -3.35 -1.27
N ASP A 592 11.41 -4.05 -1.06
CA ASP A 592 12.68 -3.73 -1.72
C ASP A 592 12.62 -4.06 -3.22
N SER A 593 12.04 -5.19 -3.60
CA SER A 593 11.83 -5.59 -4.99
C SER A 593 10.89 -4.64 -5.72
N LEU A 594 9.81 -4.21 -5.06
CA LEU A 594 8.88 -3.22 -5.60
C LEU A 594 9.53 -1.84 -5.75
N ALA A 595 10.32 -1.41 -4.76
CA ALA A 595 11.05 -0.14 -4.82
C ALA A 595 12.09 -0.13 -5.95
N GLU A 596 12.81 -1.25 -6.19
CA GLU A 596 13.73 -1.40 -7.32
C GLU A 596 12.99 -1.31 -8.65
N ALA A 597 11.83 -1.96 -8.77
CA ALA A 597 10.99 -1.89 -9.96
C ALA A 597 10.45 -0.47 -10.22
N LEU A 598 10.00 0.24 -9.19
CA LEU A 598 9.57 1.64 -9.28
C LEU A 598 10.70 2.59 -9.74
N ALA A 599 11.95 2.27 -9.38
CA ALA A 599 13.11 3.03 -9.82
C ALA A 599 13.57 2.70 -11.26
N ASP A 600 13.06 1.61 -11.88
CA ASP A 600 13.41 1.24 -13.26
C ASP A 600 12.77 2.21 -14.26
N PRO A 601 13.56 2.96 -15.06
CA PRO A 601 13.04 3.91 -16.05
C PRO A 601 12.08 3.28 -17.06
N ILE A 602 12.14 1.97 -17.28
CA ILE A 602 11.27 1.28 -18.24
C ILE A 602 9.80 1.31 -17.80
N VAL A 603 9.54 1.33 -16.50
CA VAL A 603 8.18 1.44 -15.95
C VAL A 603 7.53 2.75 -16.38
N ILE A 604 8.25 3.86 -16.21
CA ILE A 604 7.79 5.18 -16.65
C ILE A 604 7.60 5.25 -18.17
N ASP A 605 8.52 4.65 -18.93
CA ASP A 605 8.40 4.61 -20.40
C ASP A 605 7.18 3.80 -20.85
N VAL A 606 6.89 2.67 -20.22
CA VAL A 606 5.69 1.85 -20.50
C VAL A 606 4.42 2.63 -20.17
N VAL A 607 4.34 3.26 -19.00
CA VAL A 607 3.20 4.08 -18.60
C VAL A 607 2.96 5.23 -19.58
N LEU A 608 4.01 5.93 -19.97
CA LEU A 608 3.89 7.02 -20.94
C LEU A 608 3.40 6.53 -22.31
N HIS A 609 4.02 5.51 -22.88
CA HIS A 609 3.84 5.17 -24.29
C HIS A 609 2.81 4.06 -24.54
N GLU A 610 2.52 3.18 -23.58
CA GLU A 610 1.59 2.06 -23.75
C GLU A 610 0.27 2.26 -22.97
N SER A 611 0.27 3.07 -21.90
CA SER A 611 -0.94 3.39 -21.14
C SER A 611 -1.58 4.75 -21.52
N GLY A 612 -1.11 5.39 -22.60
CA GLY A 612 -1.72 6.60 -23.19
C GLY A 612 -1.35 7.92 -22.49
N TRP A 613 -0.47 7.89 -21.48
CA TRP A 613 -0.12 9.08 -20.71
C TRP A 613 0.77 10.06 -21.48
N PHE A 614 1.47 9.63 -22.50
CA PHE A 614 2.22 10.53 -23.36
C PHE A 614 1.33 11.39 -24.25
N ASP A 615 0.24 10.82 -24.79
CA ASP A 615 -0.78 11.59 -25.53
C ASP A 615 -1.45 12.61 -24.61
N ARG A 616 -1.70 12.24 -23.35
CA ARG A 616 -2.26 13.15 -22.35
C ARG A 616 -1.28 14.27 -21.99
N PHE A 617 0.01 13.97 -21.81
CA PHE A 617 1.07 14.98 -21.65
C PHE A 617 1.05 16.00 -22.80
N LEU A 618 0.95 15.53 -24.04
CA LEU A 618 0.89 16.40 -25.20
C LEU A 618 -0.39 17.23 -25.25
N ALA A 619 -1.52 16.68 -24.90
CA ALA A 619 -2.79 17.41 -24.81
C ALA A 619 -2.71 18.54 -23.77
N ASP A 620 -2.18 18.22 -22.59
CA ASP A 620 -2.15 19.14 -21.45
C ASP A 620 -0.98 20.14 -21.53
N ARG A 621 0.22 19.72 -21.92
CA ARG A 621 1.46 20.52 -21.90
C ARG A 621 1.97 20.93 -23.27
N GLY A 622 1.52 20.28 -24.34
CA GLY A 622 1.93 20.58 -25.71
C GLY A 622 1.85 22.07 -26.08
N PRO A 623 0.81 22.83 -25.70
CA PRO A 623 0.72 24.26 -25.98
C PRO A 623 1.86 25.11 -25.38
N LEU A 624 2.60 24.59 -24.40
CA LEU A 624 3.75 25.25 -23.79
C LEU A 624 5.06 24.90 -24.48
N LEU A 625 5.15 23.72 -25.12
CA LEU A 625 6.40 23.23 -25.69
C LEU A 625 6.88 24.11 -26.84
N PRO A 626 8.22 24.25 -27.01
CA PRO A 626 8.78 24.80 -28.23
C PRO A 626 8.34 24.02 -29.49
N ASP A 627 8.15 24.70 -30.62
CA ASP A 627 7.65 24.09 -31.85
C ASP A 627 8.44 22.83 -32.27
N ASP A 628 9.77 22.85 -32.14
CA ASP A 628 10.64 21.73 -32.47
C ASP A 628 10.50 20.54 -31.53
N GLU A 629 10.30 20.80 -30.23
CA GLU A 629 10.02 19.76 -29.24
C GLU A 629 8.60 19.18 -29.40
N ALA A 630 7.62 20.04 -29.64
CA ALA A 630 6.24 19.61 -29.86
C ALA A 630 6.12 18.72 -31.10
N LEU A 631 6.85 19.08 -32.21
CA LEU A 631 6.85 18.27 -33.41
C LEU A 631 7.54 16.91 -33.21
N LEU A 632 8.64 16.87 -32.46
CA LEU A 632 9.31 15.61 -32.12
C LEU A 632 8.40 14.73 -31.21
N ALA A 633 7.80 15.32 -30.20
CA ALA A 633 6.90 14.61 -29.31
C ALA A 633 5.67 14.05 -30.04
N GLN A 634 5.09 14.79 -31.00
CA GLN A 634 4.05 14.27 -31.88
C GLN A 634 4.51 13.09 -32.72
N ALA A 635 5.77 13.09 -33.18
CA ALA A 635 6.30 11.94 -33.89
C ALA A 635 6.47 10.71 -33.00
N TRP A 636 6.73 10.90 -31.70
CA TRP A 636 6.88 9.80 -30.73
C TRP A 636 5.57 9.06 -30.46
N THR A 637 4.41 9.69 -30.58
CA THR A 637 3.12 9.00 -30.42
C THR A 637 2.91 7.89 -31.46
N LEU A 638 3.68 7.92 -32.57
CA LEU A 638 3.60 6.91 -33.61
C LEU A 638 4.60 5.76 -33.41
N VAL A 639 5.49 5.87 -32.43
CA VAL A 639 6.51 4.84 -32.13
C VAL A 639 5.88 3.71 -31.32
N GLN A 640 6.22 2.47 -31.70
CA GLN A 640 5.82 1.26 -30.98
C GLN A 640 7.06 0.56 -30.45
N ARG A 641 6.97 0.00 -29.26
CA ARG A 641 8.02 -0.83 -28.69
C ARG A 641 8.36 -2.00 -29.63
N SER A 642 9.63 -2.30 -29.77
CA SER A 642 10.12 -3.39 -30.58
C SER A 642 11.28 -4.10 -29.91
N VAL A 643 11.64 -5.26 -30.46
CA VAL A 643 12.80 -6.04 -30.01
C VAL A 643 13.91 -5.80 -31.05
N TYR A 644 15.10 -5.51 -30.58
CA TYR A 644 16.25 -5.20 -31.39
C TYR A 644 17.38 -6.21 -31.22
N GLU A 645 17.96 -6.64 -32.32
CA GLU A 645 19.20 -7.39 -32.35
C GLU A 645 20.39 -6.42 -32.44
N VAL A 646 21.36 -6.52 -31.51
CA VAL A 646 22.60 -5.76 -31.61
C VAL A 646 23.45 -6.36 -32.70
N VAL A 647 23.65 -5.61 -33.77
CA VAL A 647 24.44 -6.02 -34.94
C VAL A 647 25.91 -5.70 -34.76
N GLU A 648 26.22 -4.54 -34.18
CA GLU A 648 27.59 -4.06 -33.95
C GLU A 648 27.64 -3.25 -32.67
N SER A 649 28.63 -3.48 -31.82
CA SER A 649 28.93 -2.66 -30.64
C SER A 649 30.24 -1.90 -30.87
N ARG A 650 30.23 -0.58 -30.63
CA ARG A 650 31.39 0.32 -30.67
C ARG A 650 31.62 0.90 -29.28
N PRO A 651 32.48 0.29 -28.45
CA PRO A 651 32.65 0.62 -27.04
C PRO A 651 32.83 2.13 -26.81
N GLY A 652 31.95 2.69 -25.96
CA GLY A 652 31.95 4.11 -25.58
C GLY A 652 31.50 5.09 -26.66
N THR A 653 31.01 4.60 -27.81
CA THR A 653 30.54 5.41 -28.94
C THR A 653 29.08 5.15 -29.27
N GLY A 654 28.68 3.89 -29.26
CA GLY A 654 27.30 3.48 -29.56
C GLY A 654 27.18 2.05 -30.06
N ILE A 655 25.97 1.70 -30.44
CA ILE A 655 25.60 0.39 -31.00
C ILE A 655 24.80 0.56 -32.28
N THR A 656 24.97 -0.39 -33.20
CA THR A 656 24.09 -0.54 -34.35
C THR A 656 23.12 -1.68 -34.07
N MET A 657 21.83 -1.41 -34.15
CA MET A 657 20.76 -2.37 -33.85
C MET A 657 19.86 -2.56 -35.08
N ARG A 658 19.33 -3.77 -35.21
CA ARG A 658 18.30 -4.12 -36.17
C ARG A 658 16.98 -4.38 -35.48
N ASP A 659 15.94 -3.66 -35.85
CA ASP A 659 14.57 -3.92 -35.43
C ASP A 659 14.10 -5.27 -35.99
N LEU A 660 13.76 -6.23 -35.12
CA LEU A 660 13.33 -7.57 -35.52
C LEU A 660 11.93 -7.59 -36.14
N ARG A 661 11.14 -6.57 -35.93
CA ARG A 661 9.78 -6.44 -36.45
C ARG A 661 9.77 -5.80 -37.85
N THR A 662 10.54 -4.73 -38.05
CA THR A 662 10.53 -3.97 -39.31
C THR A 662 11.73 -4.28 -40.20
N GLY A 663 12.84 -4.80 -39.66
CA GLY A 663 14.10 -5.01 -40.32
C GLY A 663 14.97 -3.74 -40.45
N ASP A 664 14.50 -2.61 -39.93
CA ASP A 664 15.25 -1.35 -39.98
C ASP A 664 16.52 -1.43 -39.14
N VAL A 665 17.56 -0.77 -39.62
CA VAL A 665 18.84 -0.69 -38.93
C VAL A 665 19.03 0.72 -38.37
N LEU A 666 19.29 0.79 -37.05
CA LEU A 666 19.44 2.03 -36.32
C LEU A 666 20.84 2.13 -35.69
N ASP A 667 21.46 3.30 -35.80
CA ASP A 667 22.68 3.64 -35.07
C ASP A 667 22.32 4.44 -33.81
N VAL A 668 22.57 3.85 -32.65
CA VAL A 668 22.28 4.45 -31.34
C VAL A 668 23.58 4.93 -30.70
N ARG A 669 23.62 6.22 -30.30
CA ARG A 669 24.73 6.76 -29.53
C ARG A 669 24.54 6.37 -28.08
N GLU A 670 25.44 5.55 -27.60
CA GLU A 670 25.40 5.02 -26.23
C GLU A 670 26.86 4.90 -25.70
N ARG A 671 27.09 5.16 -24.41
CA ARG A 671 28.44 5.21 -23.84
C ARG A 671 28.72 4.16 -22.78
N SER A 672 27.69 3.66 -22.11
CA SER A 672 27.79 2.70 -21.00
C SER A 672 27.58 1.26 -21.46
N PHE A 673 26.43 0.95 -21.97
CA PHE A 673 26.04 -0.41 -22.41
C PHE A 673 26.98 -0.97 -23.50
N SER A 674 27.49 -0.12 -24.39
CA SER A 674 28.42 -0.56 -25.43
C SER A 674 29.82 -0.97 -24.89
N ARG A 675 30.10 -0.82 -23.60
CA ARG A 675 31.33 -1.22 -22.91
C ARG A 675 31.22 -2.55 -22.17
N GLU A 676 30.01 -2.96 -21.89
CA GLU A 676 29.68 -4.26 -21.35
C GLU A 676 29.56 -5.30 -22.46
#